data_1cdc1397eb6f4829b6c91209e23d372e
#
_entry.id   1cdc1397eb6f4829b6c91209e23d372e
#
_cell.length_a   1.000
_cell.length_b   1.000
_cell.length_c   1.000
_cell.angle_alpha   90.00
_cell.angle_beta   90.00
_cell.angle_gamma   90.00
#
_symmetry.space_group_name_H-M   'P 1'
#
loop_
_entity.id
_entity.type
_entity.pdbx_description
1 polymer ?
#
loop_
_entity_poly.entity_id
_entity_poly.type
_entity_poly.pdbx_seq_one_letter_code
_entity_poly.pdbx_strand_id
1 'polypeptide(L)'
;MTIIEQLARELNRPAEHIENVVRLLDEGNTIPFIARYRKELHGSMDDTALRTLEERLAYLRNLTERKESVKASIAEQEKLTDELAAAIDAAQTLAEVEDLYRPYKPKRRTRATVAKEKGLEPLAALLFAQERDCPRPEEAAADYLSAEKGVETVADALQGANDIVAEWISDDAAIRRSLRELLEKRGTLRSLAATEEDSVYRLYYDFEQPLSRIQGHQILAINRGEKEKMLSATVLLYRELALPLLRRAVVKPGSAAMEFVKAAAEDAYDRLIYPSLEREMRAALTDKASEGAIKMFALNLKPLLMQPPVKGHVTMGLDPGYAHGCKVAVIDATGKVLDTTVVYPTYGERQKNEAITKLAQLVKKHGVEHIAIGNGTASRETEQMTVELIHRVGGGLSYMIVSEAGASVYSASKLAAEEFPQFDVNLRSAVSIARRLQDPLAELVKIDPKAIGVGQYQHDMPQKELDASLNAVVEDCVNAVGVDLNTASPSLLTRVAGLNGSIAKNIVAFREENGVFTTRRQLLKVAKLGPKAFEQCAGFLRVPESKNVLDNTGVHPESYDAAKGLLELLGATPKDARDLPARLNAYGAEKAAEALGVGVPTLRDIAKELSKPGRDPRDELPAPILRTDVLDIKDLKPGMVLTGTVRNVIDFGVFVDIGVHQDGLVHISQVCNKFIKHPSEAVAVGDVVKVVVLDVDEKKHRISLSMKQVPEE
;
A
#
# COMPACT_ATOMS: atom_id res chain seq x y z
N MET A 1 -28.21 -13.09 -2.28
CA MET A 1 -27.44 -12.09 -3.03
C MET A 1 -26.16 -12.75 -3.50
N THR A 2 -25.91 -12.75 -4.79
CA THR A 2 -24.67 -13.33 -5.37
C THR A 2 -23.46 -12.47 -5.06
N ILE A 3 -22.24 -13.03 -5.19
CA ILE A 3 -20.99 -12.27 -5.05
C ILE A 3 -20.95 -11.09 -6.04
N ILE A 4 -21.44 -11.30 -7.27
CA ILE A 4 -21.51 -10.25 -8.30
C ILE A 4 -22.44 -9.11 -7.89
N GLU A 5 -23.63 -9.42 -7.41
CA GLU A 5 -24.58 -8.40 -6.92
C GLU A 5 -24.04 -7.62 -5.73
N GLN A 6 -23.33 -8.30 -4.82
CA GLN A 6 -22.71 -7.67 -3.66
C GLN A 6 -21.59 -6.72 -4.08
N LEU A 7 -20.66 -7.15 -4.94
CA LEU A 7 -19.60 -6.33 -5.48
C LEU A 7 -20.15 -5.13 -6.26
N ALA A 8 -21.18 -5.34 -7.08
CA ALA A 8 -21.82 -4.26 -7.86
C ALA A 8 -22.37 -3.15 -6.95
N ARG A 9 -23.01 -3.54 -5.83
CA ARG A 9 -23.51 -2.61 -4.83
C ARG A 9 -22.37 -1.90 -4.07
N GLU A 10 -21.37 -2.64 -3.60
CA GLU A 10 -20.27 -2.10 -2.80
C GLU A 10 -19.41 -1.11 -3.62
N LEU A 11 -19.15 -1.43 -4.88
CA LEU A 11 -18.32 -0.62 -5.77
C LEU A 11 -19.13 0.43 -6.57
N ASN A 12 -20.47 0.43 -6.42
CA ASN A 12 -21.38 1.29 -7.17
C ASN A 12 -21.16 1.19 -8.69
N ARG A 13 -21.14 -0.04 -9.21
CA ARG A 13 -20.91 -0.36 -10.63
C ARG A 13 -21.98 -1.31 -11.15
N PRO A 14 -22.31 -1.27 -12.46
CA PRO A 14 -23.21 -2.23 -13.08
C PRO A 14 -22.75 -3.67 -12.87
N ALA A 15 -23.68 -4.60 -12.58
CA ALA A 15 -23.36 -6.00 -12.35
C ALA A 15 -22.69 -6.67 -13.56
N GLU A 16 -23.07 -6.30 -14.77
CA GLU A 16 -22.46 -6.77 -16.01
C GLU A 16 -20.97 -6.44 -16.09
N HIS A 17 -20.57 -5.22 -15.70
CA HIS A 17 -19.16 -4.82 -15.68
C HIS A 17 -18.37 -5.63 -14.65
N ILE A 18 -18.95 -5.87 -13.47
CA ILE A 18 -18.33 -6.70 -12.42
C ILE A 18 -18.17 -8.14 -12.91
N GLU A 19 -19.21 -8.73 -13.50
CA GLU A 19 -19.17 -10.10 -14.03
C GLU A 19 -18.10 -10.26 -15.11
N ASN A 20 -17.99 -9.30 -16.02
CA ASN A 20 -16.96 -9.29 -17.05
C ASN A 20 -15.54 -9.26 -16.43
N VAL A 21 -15.30 -8.41 -15.41
CA VAL A 21 -13.99 -8.35 -14.74
C VAL A 21 -13.68 -9.66 -14.02
N VAL A 22 -14.65 -10.23 -13.29
CA VAL A 22 -14.47 -11.51 -12.59
C VAL A 22 -14.11 -12.60 -13.57
N ARG A 23 -14.81 -12.70 -14.71
CA ARG A 23 -14.50 -13.66 -15.78
C ARG A 23 -13.08 -13.45 -16.31
N LEU A 24 -12.67 -12.21 -16.61
CA LEU A 24 -11.33 -11.91 -17.11
C LEU A 24 -10.24 -12.30 -16.10
N LEU A 25 -10.46 -12.07 -14.81
CA LEU A 25 -9.55 -12.49 -13.75
C LEU A 25 -9.45 -14.02 -13.66
N ASP A 26 -10.58 -14.72 -13.74
CA ASP A 26 -10.62 -16.18 -13.71
C ASP A 26 -9.97 -16.82 -14.95
N GLU A 27 -9.96 -16.12 -16.07
CA GLU A 27 -9.21 -16.49 -17.28
C GLU A 27 -7.69 -16.21 -17.16
N GLY A 28 -7.23 -15.63 -16.02
CA GLY A 28 -5.83 -15.34 -15.74
C GLY A 28 -5.29 -14.10 -16.44
N ASN A 29 -6.15 -13.13 -16.77
CA ASN A 29 -5.70 -11.84 -17.27
C ASN A 29 -5.18 -10.97 -16.11
N THR A 30 -4.15 -10.20 -16.36
CA THR A 30 -3.53 -9.28 -15.39
C THR A 30 -4.33 -7.98 -15.28
N ILE A 31 -4.30 -7.35 -14.11
CA ILE A 31 -4.99 -6.06 -13.87
C ILE A 31 -4.55 -4.98 -14.88
N PRO A 32 -3.23 -4.75 -15.14
CA PRO A 32 -2.82 -3.75 -16.14
C PRO A 32 -3.39 -4.03 -17.54
N PHE A 33 -3.45 -5.30 -17.95
CA PHE A 33 -4.02 -5.68 -19.24
C PHE A 33 -5.53 -5.39 -19.29
N ILE A 34 -6.28 -5.78 -18.26
CA ILE A 34 -7.72 -5.50 -18.16
C ILE A 34 -7.96 -3.99 -18.22
N ALA A 35 -7.29 -3.22 -17.35
CA ALA A 35 -7.43 -1.76 -17.25
C ALA A 35 -7.17 -1.05 -18.59
N ARG A 36 -6.17 -1.50 -19.32
CA ARG A 36 -5.74 -0.84 -20.56
C ARG A 36 -6.50 -1.30 -21.79
N TYR A 37 -6.73 -2.61 -21.95
CA TYR A 37 -7.18 -3.21 -23.20
C TYR A 37 -8.58 -3.83 -23.18
N ARG A 38 -9.31 -3.72 -22.05
CA ARG A 38 -10.67 -4.29 -21.91
C ARG A 38 -11.67 -3.27 -21.37
N LYS A 39 -11.43 -1.98 -21.64
CA LYS A 39 -12.19 -0.83 -21.07
C LYS A 39 -13.69 -0.91 -21.30
N GLU A 40 -14.12 -1.38 -22.44
CA GLU A 40 -15.52 -1.56 -22.80
C GLU A 40 -16.22 -2.55 -21.86
N LEU A 41 -15.51 -3.62 -21.47
CA LEU A 41 -16.10 -4.69 -20.65
C LEU A 41 -16.28 -4.29 -19.19
N HIS A 42 -15.49 -3.34 -18.69
CA HIS A 42 -15.53 -2.93 -17.29
C HIS A 42 -15.92 -1.45 -17.08
N GLY A 43 -16.42 -0.77 -18.12
CA GLY A 43 -16.88 0.61 -17.99
C GLY A 43 -15.77 1.59 -17.59
N SER A 44 -14.56 1.41 -18.11
CA SER A 44 -13.38 2.26 -17.88
C SER A 44 -13.00 2.42 -16.40
N MET A 45 -13.10 1.36 -15.59
CA MET A 45 -12.52 1.33 -14.24
C MET A 45 -11.00 1.51 -14.34
N ASP A 46 -10.43 2.29 -13.41
CA ASP A 46 -8.98 2.45 -13.30
C ASP A 46 -8.32 1.25 -12.57
N ASP A 47 -6.99 1.21 -12.57
CA ASP A 47 -6.21 0.16 -11.92
C ASP A 47 -6.59 0.01 -10.44
N THR A 48 -6.80 1.12 -9.73
CA THR A 48 -7.15 1.12 -8.30
C THR A 48 -8.51 0.48 -8.06
N ALA A 49 -9.51 0.80 -8.88
CA ALA A 49 -10.84 0.21 -8.78
C ALA A 49 -10.82 -1.30 -9.08
N LEU A 50 -10.07 -1.71 -10.11
CA LEU A 50 -9.91 -3.12 -10.48
C LEU A 50 -9.20 -3.94 -9.39
N ARG A 51 -8.16 -3.39 -8.77
CA ARG A 51 -7.47 -4.04 -7.65
C ARG A 51 -8.37 -4.14 -6.42
N THR A 52 -9.12 -3.09 -6.11
CA THR A 52 -10.12 -3.12 -5.02
C THR A 52 -11.16 -4.21 -5.28
N LEU A 53 -11.60 -4.37 -6.53
CA LEU A 53 -12.53 -5.45 -6.92
C LEU A 53 -11.89 -6.83 -6.71
N GLU A 54 -10.66 -7.03 -7.15
CA GLU A 54 -9.91 -8.28 -6.99
C GLU A 54 -9.75 -8.68 -5.52
N GLU A 55 -9.32 -7.74 -4.67
CA GLU A 55 -9.19 -7.95 -3.22
C GLU A 55 -10.53 -8.29 -2.57
N ARG A 56 -11.58 -7.55 -2.94
CA ARG A 56 -12.90 -7.77 -2.39
C ARG A 56 -13.51 -9.09 -2.86
N LEU A 57 -13.29 -9.46 -4.13
CA LEU A 57 -13.69 -10.75 -4.69
C LEU A 57 -13.02 -11.91 -3.93
N ALA A 58 -11.73 -11.81 -3.67
CA ALA A 58 -10.99 -12.81 -2.89
C ALA A 58 -11.55 -12.96 -1.47
N TYR A 59 -11.87 -11.84 -0.80
CA TYR A 59 -12.51 -11.84 0.51
C TYR A 59 -13.89 -12.54 0.48
N LEU A 60 -14.74 -12.20 -0.47
CA LEU A 60 -16.10 -12.76 -0.57
C LEU A 60 -16.09 -14.25 -0.94
N ARG A 61 -15.13 -14.70 -1.75
CA ARG A 61 -14.91 -16.11 -2.03
C ARG A 61 -14.49 -16.87 -0.76
N ASN A 62 -13.55 -16.33 0.00
CA ASN A 62 -13.13 -16.89 1.29
C ASN A 62 -14.30 -16.94 2.29
N LEU A 63 -15.10 -15.87 2.38
CA LEU A 63 -16.30 -15.84 3.23
C LEU A 63 -17.29 -16.94 2.82
N THR A 64 -17.54 -17.13 1.55
CA THR A 64 -18.45 -18.18 1.03
C THR A 64 -17.91 -19.57 1.34
N GLU A 65 -16.64 -19.83 1.07
CA GLU A 65 -15.99 -21.09 1.42
C GLU A 65 -16.06 -21.38 2.91
N ARG A 66 -15.85 -20.35 3.76
CA ARG A 66 -15.97 -20.48 5.20
C ARG A 66 -17.38 -20.83 5.65
N LYS A 67 -18.42 -20.19 5.06
CA LYS A 67 -19.83 -20.52 5.33
C LYS A 67 -20.12 -21.98 5.02
N GLU A 68 -19.71 -22.47 3.87
CA GLU A 68 -19.93 -23.88 3.49
C GLU A 68 -19.17 -24.84 4.42
N SER A 69 -17.92 -24.55 4.76
CA SER A 69 -17.14 -25.33 5.71
C SER A 69 -17.80 -25.40 7.09
N VAL A 70 -18.33 -24.29 7.58
CA VAL A 70 -19.03 -24.21 8.87
C VAL A 70 -20.33 -25.00 8.84
N LYS A 71 -21.16 -24.84 7.78
CA LYS A 71 -22.40 -25.62 7.61
C LYS A 71 -22.11 -27.13 7.58
N ALA A 72 -21.09 -27.56 6.83
CA ALA A 72 -20.68 -28.95 6.77
C ALA A 72 -20.27 -29.49 8.17
N SER A 73 -19.44 -28.74 8.91
CA SER A 73 -19.00 -29.14 10.25
C SER A 73 -20.15 -29.23 11.27
N ILE A 74 -21.18 -28.38 11.15
CA ILE A 74 -22.38 -28.44 12.02
C ILE A 74 -23.28 -29.60 11.60
N ALA A 75 -23.42 -29.86 10.30
CA ALA A 75 -24.20 -30.97 9.76
C ALA A 75 -23.62 -32.34 10.18
N GLU A 76 -22.29 -32.49 10.19
CA GLU A 76 -21.61 -33.69 10.72
C GLU A 76 -21.95 -33.97 12.20
N GLN A 77 -22.33 -32.93 12.95
CA GLN A 77 -22.78 -33.06 14.34
C GLN A 77 -24.32 -33.29 14.46
N GLU A 78 -25.03 -33.41 13.33
CA GLU A 78 -26.48 -33.54 13.26
C GLU A 78 -27.25 -32.36 13.92
N LYS A 79 -26.63 -31.14 13.94
CA LYS A 79 -27.16 -29.95 14.62
C LYS A 79 -27.52 -28.81 13.68
N LEU A 80 -27.35 -28.97 12.35
CA LEU A 80 -27.68 -27.94 11.39
C LEU A 80 -29.21 -27.89 11.18
N THR A 81 -29.80 -26.77 11.60
CA THR A 81 -31.21 -26.47 11.32
C THR A 81 -31.35 -25.53 10.12
N ASP A 82 -32.53 -25.48 9.51
CA ASP A 82 -32.79 -24.58 8.36
C ASP A 82 -32.63 -23.11 8.77
N GLU A 83 -33.02 -22.73 9.99
CA GLU A 83 -32.87 -21.38 10.51
C GLU A 83 -31.39 -21.01 10.68
N LEU A 84 -30.58 -21.94 11.21
CA LEU A 84 -29.14 -21.72 11.40
C LEU A 84 -28.42 -21.64 10.06
N ALA A 85 -28.76 -22.50 9.10
CA ALA A 85 -28.23 -22.44 7.74
C ALA A 85 -28.53 -21.08 7.08
N ALA A 86 -29.78 -20.62 7.20
CA ALA A 86 -30.18 -19.32 6.69
C ALA A 86 -29.45 -18.16 7.38
N ALA A 87 -29.23 -18.24 8.69
CA ALA A 87 -28.47 -17.24 9.43
C ALA A 87 -26.99 -17.18 8.99
N ILE A 88 -26.35 -18.34 8.78
CA ILE A 88 -24.98 -18.44 8.26
C ILE A 88 -24.90 -17.85 6.85
N ASP A 89 -25.87 -18.17 5.97
CA ASP A 89 -25.92 -17.65 4.61
C ASP A 89 -26.13 -16.13 4.59
N ALA A 90 -26.89 -15.59 5.54
CA ALA A 90 -27.14 -14.16 5.67
C ALA A 90 -25.97 -13.36 6.25
N ALA A 91 -25.02 -14.01 6.94
CA ALA A 91 -23.86 -13.35 7.56
C ALA A 91 -23.05 -12.57 6.51
N GLN A 92 -22.63 -11.35 6.86
CA GLN A 92 -21.91 -10.43 5.96
C GLN A 92 -20.40 -10.44 6.22
N THR A 93 -19.97 -10.95 7.37
CA THR A 93 -18.57 -10.94 7.78
C THR A 93 -18.13 -12.31 8.33
N LEU A 94 -16.82 -12.56 8.29
CA LEU A 94 -16.25 -13.75 8.93
C LEU A 94 -16.53 -13.78 10.44
N ALA A 95 -16.53 -12.64 11.11
CA ALA A 95 -16.85 -12.55 12.54
C ALA A 95 -18.27 -13.05 12.86
N GLU A 96 -19.26 -12.67 12.04
CA GLU A 96 -20.62 -13.15 12.19
C GLU A 96 -20.74 -14.67 11.96
N VAL A 97 -20.03 -15.21 10.97
CA VAL A 97 -19.98 -16.66 10.74
C VAL A 97 -19.34 -17.40 11.92
N GLU A 98 -18.24 -16.87 12.45
CA GLU A 98 -17.56 -17.47 13.62
C GLU A 98 -18.43 -17.40 14.90
N ASP A 99 -19.19 -16.33 15.10
CA ASP A 99 -20.13 -16.23 16.23
C ASP A 99 -21.24 -17.28 16.12
N LEU A 100 -21.83 -17.50 14.93
CA LEU A 100 -22.83 -18.54 14.69
C LEU A 100 -22.25 -19.96 14.85
N TYR A 101 -21.00 -20.15 14.48
CA TYR A 101 -20.30 -21.43 14.62
C TYR A 101 -19.86 -21.74 16.05
N ARG A 102 -19.70 -20.72 16.90
CA ARG A 102 -19.08 -20.80 18.23
C ARG A 102 -19.67 -21.88 19.14
N PRO A 103 -21.01 -22.09 19.24
CA PRO A 103 -21.61 -23.15 20.04
C PRO A 103 -21.23 -24.57 19.58
N TYR A 104 -20.90 -24.74 18.31
CA TYR A 104 -20.64 -26.03 17.64
C TYR A 104 -19.16 -26.32 17.45
N LYS A 105 -18.32 -25.30 17.68
CA LYS A 105 -16.87 -25.41 17.50
C LYS A 105 -16.27 -26.33 18.57
N PRO A 106 -15.45 -27.32 18.19
CA PRO A 106 -14.75 -28.16 19.18
C PRO A 106 -13.97 -27.29 20.18
N LYS A 107 -14.33 -27.39 21.44
CA LYS A 107 -13.69 -26.64 22.54
C LYS A 107 -12.68 -27.53 23.28
N ARG A 108 -11.62 -26.89 23.78
CA ARG A 108 -10.78 -27.51 24.78
C ARG A 108 -11.60 -27.71 26.07
N ARG A 109 -11.15 -28.58 26.98
CA ARG A 109 -11.81 -28.83 28.25
C ARG A 109 -11.99 -27.53 29.04
N THR A 110 -13.23 -27.04 29.13
CA THR A 110 -13.61 -25.83 29.84
C THR A 110 -14.20 -26.16 31.20
N ARG A 111 -14.40 -25.15 32.08
CA ARG A 111 -15.13 -25.31 33.33
C ARG A 111 -16.53 -25.88 33.08
N ALA A 112 -17.22 -25.35 32.07
CA ALA A 112 -18.54 -25.84 31.67
C ALA A 112 -18.51 -27.29 31.19
N THR A 113 -17.50 -27.72 30.44
CA THR A 113 -17.33 -29.09 30.01
C THR A 113 -17.17 -30.03 31.25
N VAL A 114 -16.34 -29.62 32.20
CA VAL A 114 -16.16 -30.38 33.48
C VAL A 114 -17.48 -30.45 34.26
N ALA A 115 -18.23 -29.35 34.32
CA ALA A 115 -19.52 -29.32 35.01
C ALA A 115 -20.57 -30.23 34.30
N LYS A 116 -20.56 -30.30 32.97
CA LYS A 116 -21.40 -31.24 32.20
C LYS A 116 -21.03 -32.70 32.45
N GLU A 117 -19.72 -33.01 32.49
CA GLU A 117 -19.24 -34.34 32.85
C GLU A 117 -19.70 -34.78 34.26
N LYS A 118 -19.85 -33.82 35.19
CA LYS A 118 -20.41 -34.01 36.52
C LYS A 118 -21.93 -34.16 36.55
N GLY A 119 -22.61 -34.03 35.40
CA GLY A 119 -24.06 -34.18 35.28
C GLY A 119 -24.87 -32.94 35.69
N LEU A 120 -24.28 -31.76 35.70
CA LEU A 120 -24.93 -30.51 36.13
C LEU A 120 -25.68 -29.77 35.00
N GLU A 121 -25.67 -30.27 33.77
CA GLU A 121 -26.35 -29.60 32.62
C GLU A 121 -27.87 -29.49 32.81
N PRO A 122 -28.61 -30.51 33.34
CA PRO A 122 -30.03 -30.36 33.61
C PRO A 122 -30.35 -29.30 34.66
N LEU A 123 -29.53 -29.16 35.70
CA LEU A 123 -29.65 -28.08 36.71
C LEU A 123 -29.45 -26.73 36.05
N ALA A 124 -28.43 -26.57 35.21
CA ALA A 124 -28.19 -25.34 34.46
C ALA A 124 -29.38 -25.00 33.57
N ALA A 125 -29.96 -25.96 32.84
CA ALA A 125 -31.12 -25.78 31.99
C ALA A 125 -32.35 -25.33 32.77
N LEU A 126 -32.63 -25.97 33.92
CA LEU A 126 -33.77 -25.64 34.79
C LEU A 126 -33.64 -24.19 35.29
N LEU A 127 -32.46 -23.78 35.78
CA LEU A 127 -32.28 -22.45 36.32
C LEU A 127 -32.26 -21.38 35.19
N PHE A 128 -31.73 -21.71 34.03
CA PHE A 128 -31.68 -20.77 32.89
C PHE A 128 -33.04 -20.57 32.23
N ALA A 129 -33.94 -21.57 32.26
CA ALA A 129 -35.29 -21.47 31.75
C ALA A 129 -36.11 -20.40 32.51
N GLN A 130 -35.82 -20.19 33.79
CA GLN A 130 -36.45 -19.15 34.65
C GLN A 130 -37.97 -19.21 34.59
N GLU A 131 -38.56 -20.42 34.63
CA GLU A 131 -40.01 -20.56 34.72
C GLU A 131 -40.51 -19.96 36.04
N ARG A 132 -41.82 -19.61 36.09
CA ARG A 132 -42.43 -18.98 37.28
C ARG A 132 -42.47 -19.90 38.49
N ASP A 133 -42.56 -21.19 38.26
CA ASP A 133 -42.57 -22.26 39.27
C ASP A 133 -41.19 -22.88 39.53
N CYS A 134 -40.15 -22.26 38.98
CA CYS A 134 -38.75 -22.67 39.24
C CYS A 134 -38.49 -22.67 40.74
N PRO A 135 -37.99 -23.79 41.30
CA PRO A 135 -37.58 -23.84 42.72
C PRO A 135 -36.44 -22.87 42.98
N ARG A 136 -36.16 -22.59 44.25
CA ARG A 136 -34.99 -21.77 44.60
C ARG A 136 -33.74 -22.50 44.15
N PRO A 137 -32.70 -21.79 43.67
CA PRO A 137 -31.48 -22.41 43.15
C PRO A 137 -30.83 -23.40 44.11
N GLU A 138 -30.83 -23.07 45.42
CA GLU A 138 -30.27 -23.93 46.48
C GLU A 138 -31.09 -25.24 46.65
N GLU A 139 -32.41 -25.16 46.55
CA GLU A 139 -33.30 -26.31 46.64
C GLU A 139 -33.12 -27.22 45.41
N ALA A 140 -33.08 -26.63 44.21
CA ALA A 140 -32.86 -27.38 42.99
C ALA A 140 -31.48 -28.06 42.96
N ALA A 141 -30.44 -27.38 43.45
CA ALA A 141 -29.07 -27.89 43.44
C ALA A 141 -28.86 -29.08 44.39
N ALA A 142 -29.67 -29.22 45.47
CA ALA A 142 -29.57 -30.33 46.41
C ALA A 142 -29.78 -31.68 45.74
N ASP A 143 -30.62 -31.78 44.71
CA ASP A 143 -30.88 -33.04 43.96
C ASP A 143 -29.72 -33.48 43.08
N TYR A 144 -28.72 -32.66 42.87
CA TYR A 144 -27.55 -32.93 42.03
C TYR A 144 -26.24 -33.20 42.81
N LEU A 145 -26.35 -33.39 44.13
CA LEU A 145 -25.19 -33.74 44.96
C LEU A 145 -24.76 -35.18 44.67
N SER A 146 -23.46 -35.35 44.39
CA SER A 146 -22.85 -36.66 44.11
C SER A 146 -21.36 -36.63 44.43
N ALA A 147 -20.97 -37.27 45.52
CA ALA A 147 -19.56 -37.41 45.91
C ALA A 147 -18.74 -38.16 44.84
N GLU A 148 -19.34 -39.16 44.16
CA GLU A 148 -18.70 -39.93 43.10
C GLU A 148 -18.35 -39.04 41.87
N LYS A 149 -19.17 -38.04 41.62
CA LYS A 149 -18.93 -37.08 40.52
C LYS A 149 -18.18 -35.83 40.98
N GLY A 150 -17.78 -35.76 42.24
CA GLY A 150 -17.07 -34.60 42.80
C GLY A 150 -17.95 -33.38 42.94
N VAL A 151 -19.24 -33.54 43.27
CA VAL A 151 -20.18 -32.49 43.62
C VAL A 151 -20.61 -32.71 45.08
N GLU A 152 -19.85 -32.15 46.00
CA GLU A 152 -20.01 -32.46 47.44
C GLU A 152 -20.97 -31.49 48.13
N THR A 153 -21.07 -30.25 47.62
CA THR A 153 -21.87 -29.19 48.23
C THR A 153 -22.85 -28.56 47.24
N VAL A 154 -23.92 -27.94 47.77
CA VAL A 154 -24.83 -27.12 46.99
C VAL A 154 -24.11 -25.99 46.24
N ALA A 155 -23.08 -25.41 46.86
CA ALA A 155 -22.24 -24.39 46.24
C ALA A 155 -21.48 -24.96 45.01
N ASP A 156 -20.95 -26.18 45.07
CA ASP A 156 -20.30 -26.82 43.93
C ASP A 156 -21.28 -27.06 42.76
N ALA A 157 -22.48 -27.52 43.09
CA ALA A 157 -23.54 -27.73 42.09
C ALA A 157 -23.95 -26.42 41.39
N LEU A 158 -24.17 -25.35 42.18
CA LEU A 158 -24.52 -24.03 41.66
C LEU A 158 -23.37 -23.40 40.86
N GLN A 159 -22.13 -23.57 41.30
CA GLN A 159 -20.96 -23.07 40.55
C GLN A 159 -20.83 -23.79 39.21
N GLY A 160 -21.01 -25.10 39.18
CA GLY A 160 -20.98 -25.85 37.91
C GLY A 160 -22.13 -25.45 36.96
N ALA A 161 -23.33 -25.31 37.52
CA ALA A 161 -24.47 -24.80 36.74
C ALA A 161 -24.22 -23.36 36.20
N ASN A 162 -23.62 -22.46 37.02
CA ASN A 162 -23.21 -21.13 36.62
C ASN A 162 -22.19 -21.17 35.48
N ASP A 163 -21.16 -22.04 35.56
CA ASP A 163 -20.16 -22.14 34.51
C ASP A 163 -20.78 -22.57 33.16
N ILE A 164 -21.79 -23.47 33.20
CA ILE A 164 -22.53 -23.92 32.00
C ILE A 164 -23.38 -22.76 31.43
N VAL A 165 -24.17 -22.09 32.28
CA VAL A 165 -25.03 -20.97 31.86
C VAL A 165 -24.19 -19.81 31.34
N ALA A 166 -23.08 -19.48 31.98
CA ALA A 166 -22.16 -18.45 31.51
C ALA A 166 -21.59 -18.79 30.13
N GLU A 167 -21.26 -20.07 29.86
CA GLU A 167 -20.81 -20.49 28.55
C GLU A 167 -21.91 -20.35 27.49
N TRP A 168 -23.17 -20.76 27.78
CA TRP A 168 -24.28 -20.57 26.85
C TRP A 168 -24.53 -19.10 26.52
N ILE A 169 -24.51 -18.23 27.52
CA ILE A 169 -24.64 -16.78 27.32
C ILE A 169 -23.50 -16.24 26.44
N SER A 170 -22.27 -16.71 26.69
CA SER A 170 -21.11 -16.25 25.95
C SER A 170 -21.07 -16.72 24.49
N ASP A 171 -21.78 -17.80 24.18
CA ASP A 171 -21.86 -18.39 22.84
C ASP A 171 -23.05 -17.84 22.03
N ASP A 172 -23.92 -17.02 22.64
CA ASP A 172 -25.04 -16.42 21.95
C ASP A 172 -24.59 -15.34 20.94
N ALA A 173 -24.81 -15.61 19.66
CA ALA A 173 -24.38 -14.73 18.57
C ALA A 173 -25.06 -13.33 18.60
N ALA A 174 -26.32 -13.25 19.05
CA ALA A 174 -27.05 -11.98 19.12
C ALA A 174 -26.52 -11.10 20.24
N ILE A 175 -26.21 -11.70 21.39
CA ILE A 175 -25.57 -11.03 22.54
C ILE A 175 -24.19 -10.50 22.13
N ARG A 176 -23.37 -11.34 21.51
CA ARG A 176 -22.04 -10.96 21.05
C ARG A 176 -22.08 -9.82 20.06
N ARG A 177 -22.98 -9.88 19.06
CA ARG A 177 -23.20 -8.80 18.08
C ARG A 177 -23.55 -7.50 18.79
N SER A 178 -24.53 -7.52 19.68
CA SER A 178 -25.00 -6.32 20.40
C SER A 178 -23.90 -5.70 21.25
N LEU A 179 -23.10 -6.52 21.93
CA LEU A 179 -21.96 -6.05 22.76
C LEU A 179 -20.79 -5.54 21.90
N ARG A 180 -20.54 -6.16 20.74
CA ARG A 180 -19.54 -5.68 19.76
C ARG A 180 -19.92 -4.30 19.23
N GLU A 181 -21.15 -4.12 18.81
CA GLU A 181 -21.66 -2.81 18.36
C GLU A 181 -21.60 -1.75 19.44
N LEU A 182 -21.90 -2.13 20.70
CA LEU A 182 -21.75 -1.23 21.85
C LEU A 182 -20.30 -0.85 22.05
N LEU A 183 -19.37 -1.82 21.98
CA LEU A 183 -17.93 -1.61 22.10
C LEU A 183 -17.39 -0.69 21.00
N GLU A 184 -17.79 -0.89 19.75
CA GLU A 184 -17.44 -0.02 18.62
C GLU A 184 -17.88 1.43 18.83
N LYS A 185 -19.10 1.62 19.34
CA LYS A 185 -19.72 2.94 19.52
C LYS A 185 -19.24 3.67 20.78
N ARG A 186 -18.96 2.95 21.86
CA ARG A 186 -18.73 3.49 23.21
C ARG A 186 -17.40 3.08 23.84
N GLY A 187 -16.68 2.17 23.17
CA GLY A 187 -15.38 1.72 23.65
C GLY A 187 -14.32 2.80 23.56
N THR A 188 -13.31 2.67 24.39
CA THR A 188 -12.19 3.60 24.51
C THR A 188 -10.89 2.81 24.53
N LEU A 189 -9.90 3.18 23.73
CA LEU A 189 -8.55 2.67 23.84
C LEU A 189 -7.81 3.45 24.92
N ARG A 190 -7.32 2.74 25.92
CA ARG A 190 -6.49 3.29 27.00
C ARG A 190 -5.10 2.69 26.89
N SER A 191 -4.06 3.53 26.98
CA SER A 191 -2.66 3.14 27.05
C SER A 191 -2.02 3.75 28.29
N LEU A 192 -1.23 2.96 28.99
CA LEU A 192 -0.50 3.35 30.20
C LEU A 192 0.98 3.01 30.02
N ALA A 193 1.85 3.74 30.72
CA ALA A 193 3.26 3.37 30.84
C ALA A 193 3.41 2.00 31.50
N ALA A 194 4.19 1.12 30.90
CA ALA A 194 4.59 -0.15 31.48
C ALA A 194 5.93 -0.08 32.22
N THR A 195 6.63 1.06 32.12
CA THR A 195 7.94 1.35 32.71
C THR A 195 7.99 2.81 33.18
N GLU A 196 8.90 3.12 34.10
CA GLU A 196 9.18 4.50 34.52
C GLU A 196 10.19 5.21 33.59
N GLU A 197 10.77 4.50 32.63
CA GLU A 197 11.75 5.06 31.70
C GLU A 197 11.09 6.02 30.71
N ASP A 198 11.77 7.13 30.41
CA ASP A 198 11.33 8.06 29.37
C ASP A 198 11.64 7.46 27.97
N SER A 199 10.69 7.58 27.07
CA SER A 199 10.82 7.04 25.72
C SER A 199 10.08 7.89 24.69
N VAL A 200 10.25 7.54 23.42
CA VAL A 200 9.51 8.15 22.30
C VAL A 200 7.98 7.95 22.41
N TYR A 201 7.53 7.04 23.28
CA TYR A 201 6.11 6.75 23.52
C TYR A 201 5.49 7.59 24.63
N ARG A 202 6.18 8.59 25.18
CA ARG A 202 5.70 9.42 26.30
C ARG A 202 4.30 10.00 26.09
N LEU A 203 3.92 10.30 24.85
CA LEU A 203 2.58 10.80 24.51
C LEU A 203 1.47 9.77 24.80
N TYR A 204 1.82 8.50 24.96
CA TYR A 204 0.90 7.39 25.21
C TYR A 204 1.01 6.79 26.61
N TYR A 205 1.77 7.41 27.53
CA TYR A 205 1.96 6.92 28.91
C TYR A 205 0.72 7.06 29.79
N ASP A 206 -0.14 8.01 29.49
CA ASP A 206 -1.48 8.17 30.07
C ASP A 206 -2.39 8.70 28.95
N PHE A 207 -2.80 7.78 28.10
CA PHE A 207 -3.57 8.11 26.90
C PHE A 207 -4.90 7.39 26.94
N GLU A 208 -5.98 8.12 26.68
CA GLU A 208 -7.32 7.55 26.55
C GLU A 208 -8.08 8.26 25.44
N GLN A 209 -8.61 7.47 24.49
CA GLN A 209 -9.37 8.03 23.37
C GLN A 209 -10.49 7.08 22.91
N PRO A 210 -11.72 7.61 22.63
CA PRO A 210 -12.80 6.84 22.04
C PRO A 210 -12.39 6.17 20.74
N LEU A 211 -12.81 4.91 20.53
CA LEU A 211 -12.48 4.13 19.31
C LEU A 211 -12.94 4.84 18.03
N SER A 212 -14.03 5.62 18.10
CA SER A 212 -14.56 6.38 16.97
C SER A 212 -13.67 7.53 16.50
N ARG A 213 -12.69 7.95 17.32
CA ARG A 213 -11.80 9.10 17.05
C ARG A 213 -10.34 8.73 16.91
N ILE A 214 -9.96 7.50 17.28
CA ILE A 214 -8.57 7.09 17.27
C ILE A 214 -8.03 6.97 15.82
N GLN A 215 -6.81 7.44 15.60
CA GLN A 215 -6.17 7.44 14.30
C GLN A 215 -5.27 6.20 14.13
N GLY A 216 -5.11 5.75 12.88
CA GLY A 216 -4.31 4.56 12.57
C GLY A 216 -2.87 4.64 13.07
N HIS A 217 -2.20 5.80 12.90
CA HIS A 217 -0.83 5.98 13.39
C HIS A 217 -0.71 5.89 14.91
N GLN A 218 -1.73 6.28 15.67
CA GLN A 218 -1.75 6.14 17.13
C GLN A 218 -1.84 4.65 17.53
N ILE A 219 -2.68 3.88 16.83
CA ILE A 219 -2.80 2.43 17.05
C ILE A 219 -1.47 1.74 16.78
N LEU A 220 -0.82 2.04 15.64
CA LEU A 220 0.46 1.43 15.28
C LEU A 220 1.59 1.83 16.24
N ALA A 221 1.61 3.09 16.71
CA ALA A 221 2.55 3.56 17.73
C ALA A 221 2.37 2.82 19.05
N ILE A 222 1.11 2.70 19.52
CA ILE A 222 0.78 1.99 20.76
C ILE A 222 1.16 0.50 20.65
N ASN A 223 0.83 -0.15 19.54
CA ASN A 223 1.18 -1.56 19.31
C ASN A 223 2.70 -1.79 19.33
N ARG A 224 3.48 -0.89 18.74
CA ARG A 224 4.95 -0.94 18.80
C ARG A 224 5.44 -0.73 20.22
N GLY A 225 4.90 0.24 20.96
CA GLY A 225 5.25 0.49 22.37
C GLY A 225 4.94 -0.71 23.28
N GLU A 226 3.84 -1.44 23.05
CA GLU A 226 3.54 -2.71 23.75
C GLU A 226 4.55 -3.80 23.40
N LYS A 227 4.89 -3.97 22.12
CA LYS A 227 5.89 -4.93 21.65
C LYS A 227 7.26 -4.68 22.27
N GLU A 228 7.61 -3.41 22.46
CA GLU A 228 8.85 -2.95 23.12
C GLU A 228 8.73 -2.92 24.66
N LYS A 229 7.58 -3.30 25.22
CA LYS A 229 7.30 -3.35 26.68
C LYS A 229 7.36 -1.98 27.36
N MET A 230 7.17 -0.91 26.61
CA MET A 230 7.09 0.46 27.11
C MET A 230 5.66 0.87 27.48
N LEU A 231 4.68 0.24 26.84
CA LEU A 231 3.25 0.52 27.02
C LEU A 231 2.47 -0.74 27.40
N SER A 232 1.32 -0.52 28.04
CA SER A 232 0.26 -1.51 28.23
C SER A 232 -1.05 -0.87 27.78
N ALA A 233 -1.73 -1.49 26.80
CA ALA A 233 -2.93 -0.94 26.22
C ALA A 233 -4.11 -1.90 26.29
N THR A 234 -5.31 -1.36 26.51
CA THR A 234 -6.56 -2.11 26.66
C THR A 234 -7.70 -1.34 26.03
N VAL A 235 -8.61 -2.07 25.37
CA VAL A 235 -9.88 -1.50 24.92
C VAL A 235 -10.91 -1.65 26.02
N LEU A 236 -11.34 -0.53 26.57
CA LEU A 236 -12.27 -0.48 27.69
C LEU A 236 -13.73 -0.37 27.20
N LEU A 237 -14.61 -1.16 27.83
CA LEU A 237 -16.05 -0.96 27.81
C LEU A 237 -16.54 -0.96 29.27
N TYR A 238 -17.08 0.15 29.71
CA TYR A 238 -17.56 0.25 31.09
C TYR A 238 -18.72 -0.72 31.36
N ARG A 239 -18.64 -1.46 32.47
CA ARG A 239 -19.64 -2.47 32.88
C ARG A 239 -21.05 -1.89 32.97
N GLU A 240 -21.17 -0.63 33.39
CA GLU A 240 -22.45 0.11 33.53
C GLU A 240 -23.16 0.26 32.17
N LEU A 241 -22.47 0.17 31.08
CA LEU A 241 -23.05 0.19 29.71
C LEU A 241 -23.36 -1.22 29.21
N ALA A 242 -22.52 -2.18 29.51
CA ALA A 242 -22.62 -3.55 28.97
C ALA A 242 -23.62 -4.43 29.72
N LEU A 243 -23.58 -4.41 31.07
CA LEU A 243 -24.41 -5.30 31.90
C LEU A 243 -25.92 -5.07 31.75
N PRO A 244 -26.45 -3.83 31.64
CA PRO A 244 -27.87 -3.63 31.39
C PRO A 244 -28.35 -4.26 30.08
N LEU A 245 -27.54 -4.21 29.02
CA LEU A 245 -27.86 -4.84 27.73
C LEU A 245 -27.90 -6.35 27.90
N LEU A 246 -26.90 -6.93 28.53
CA LEU A 246 -26.78 -8.37 28.76
C LEU A 246 -27.92 -8.88 29.64
N ARG A 247 -28.19 -8.21 30.77
CA ARG A 247 -29.29 -8.59 31.68
C ARG A 247 -30.66 -8.55 30.98
N ARG A 248 -30.90 -7.54 30.15
CA ARG A 248 -32.15 -7.45 29.36
C ARG A 248 -32.32 -8.64 28.41
N ALA A 249 -31.21 -9.16 27.87
CA ALA A 249 -31.26 -10.27 26.93
C ALA A 249 -31.57 -11.61 27.62
N VAL A 250 -31.08 -11.84 28.85
CA VAL A 250 -31.10 -13.19 29.47
C VAL A 250 -31.91 -13.28 30.77
N VAL A 251 -32.18 -12.18 31.47
CA VAL A 251 -32.85 -12.22 32.79
C VAL A 251 -34.35 -12.05 32.61
N LYS A 252 -35.14 -13.03 33.14
CA LYS A 252 -36.59 -13.01 33.18
C LYS A 252 -37.06 -12.59 34.58
N PRO A 253 -37.81 -11.45 34.72
CA PRO A 253 -38.27 -11.02 36.04
C PRO A 253 -39.36 -11.97 36.60
N GLY A 254 -39.33 -12.15 37.92
CA GLY A 254 -40.37 -12.93 38.64
C GLY A 254 -40.04 -14.40 38.85
N SER A 255 -38.91 -14.91 38.37
CA SER A 255 -38.41 -16.25 38.65
C SER A 255 -37.56 -16.27 39.91
N ALA A 256 -37.60 -17.36 40.68
CA ALA A 256 -36.65 -17.58 41.80
C ALA A 256 -35.20 -17.72 41.37
N ALA A 257 -34.96 -18.12 40.12
CA ALA A 257 -33.60 -18.21 39.53
C ALA A 257 -33.05 -16.88 38.98
N MET A 258 -33.79 -15.78 39.04
CA MET A 258 -33.45 -14.48 38.45
C MET A 258 -32.04 -13.99 38.88
N GLU A 259 -31.76 -14.01 40.19
CA GLU A 259 -30.46 -13.52 40.69
C GLU A 259 -29.30 -14.47 40.31
N PHE A 260 -29.58 -15.78 40.24
CA PHE A 260 -28.60 -16.76 39.73
C PHE A 260 -28.23 -16.46 38.26
N VAL A 261 -29.22 -16.28 37.39
CA VAL A 261 -28.94 -15.97 35.96
C VAL A 261 -28.27 -14.62 35.78
N LYS A 262 -28.61 -13.64 36.60
CA LYS A 262 -27.94 -12.34 36.63
C LYS A 262 -26.46 -12.49 37.00
N ALA A 263 -26.13 -13.28 38.03
CA ALA A 263 -24.75 -13.57 38.40
C ALA A 263 -24.00 -14.34 37.31
N ALA A 264 -24.65 -15.33 36.66
CA ALA A 264 -24.09 -16.03 35.53
C ALA A 264 -23.84 -15.15 34.32
N ALA A 265 -24.71 -14.16 34.05
CA ALA A 265 -24.51 -13.18 32.99
C ALA A 265 -23.30 -12.26 33.27
N GLU A 266 -23.13 -11.84 34.52
CA GLU A 266 -21.94 -11.03 34.92
C GLU A 266 -20.65 -11.85 34.80
N ASP A 267 -20.63 -13.11 35.24
CA ASP A 267 -19.48 -14.01 35.05
C ASP A 267 -19.20 -14.28 33.55
N ALA A 268 -20.24 -14.47 32.73
CA ALA A 268 -20.12 -14.61 31.29
C ALA A 268 -19.44 -13.39 30.66
N TYR A 269 -19.87 -12.19 31.06
CA TYR A 269 -19.29 -10.94 30.59
C TYR A 269 -17.82 -10.81 30.97
N ASP A 270 -17.52 -10.86 32.28
CA ASP A 270 -16.19 -10.58 32.81
C ASP A 270 -15.14 -11.59 32.37
N ARG A 271 -15.51 -12.88 32.36
CA ARG A 271 -14.57 -13.98 32.12
C ARG A 271 -14.50 -14.46 30.67
N LEU A 272 -15.58 -14.40 29.94
CA LEU A 272 -15.67 -15.04 28.61
C LEU A 272 -15.89 -14.05 27.48
N ILE A 273 -16.85 -13.12 27.61
CA ILE A 273 -17.25 -12.24 26.49
C ILE A 273 -16.30 -11.07 26.36
N TYR A 274 -16.14 -10.26 27.41
CA TYR A 274 -15.34 -9.03 27.32
C TYR A 274 -13.87 -9.31 26.93
N PRO A 275 -13.14 -10.27 27.52
CA PRO A 275 -11.77 -10.54 27.11
C PRO A 275 -11.65 -11.04 25.66
N SER A 276 -12.71 -11.69 25.14
CA SER A 276 -12.76 -12.13 23.75
C SER A 276 -13.02 -10.97 22.79
N LEU A 277 -14.00 -10.11 23.12
CA LEU A 277 -14.35 -8.93 22.30
C LEU A 277 -13.24 -7.88 22.34
N GLU A 278 -12.57 -7.72 23.49
CA GLU A 278 -11.42 -6.82 23.61
C GLU A 278 -10.31 -7.22 22.63
N ARG A 279 -9.91 -8.49 22.61
CA ARG A 279 -8.89 -9.01 21.68
C ARG A 279 -9.33 -8.88 20.22
N GLU A 280 -10.60 -9.17 19.93
CA GLU A 280 -11.19 -9.03 18.61
C GLU A 280 -11.15 -7.55 18.14
N MET A 281 -11.52 -6.63 19.02
CA MET A 281 -11.49 -5.20 18.74
C MET A 281 -10.08 -4.68 18.53
N ARG A 282 -9.12 -5.13 19.37
CA ARG A 282 -7.69 -4.79 19.19
C ARG A 282 -7.16 -5.27 17.84
N ALA A 283 -7.52 -6.48 17.43
CA ALA A 283 -7.15 -7.01 16.11
C ALA A 283 -7.77 -6.18 15.00
N ALA A 284 -9.09 -5.92 15.05
CA ALA A 284 -9.80 -5.14 14.04
C ALA A 284 -9.24 -3.70 13.90
N LEU A 285 -8.89 -3.05 15.00
CA LEU A 285 -8.24 -1.74 14.99
C LEU A 285 -6.86 -1.79 14.34
N THR A 286 -6.09 -2.84 14.62
CA THR A 286 -4.75 -3.06 14.05
C THR A 286 -4.83 -3.31 12.55
N ASP A 287 -5.77 -4.16 12.10
CA ASP A 287 -5.99 -4.47 10.69
C ASP A 287 -6.38 -3.22 9.91
N LYS A 288 -7.34 -2.45 10.43
CA LYS A 288 -7.77 -1.17 9.83
C LYS A 288 -6.63 -0.14 9.75
N ALA A 289 -5.83 -0.04 10.81
CA ALA A 289 -4.68 0.87 10.85
C ALA A 289 -3.60 0.45 9.85
N SER A 290 -3.33 -0.85 9.75
CA SER A 290 -2.38 -1.43 8.79
C SER A 290 -2.84 -1.22 7.35
N GLU A 291 -4.11 -1.49 7.05
CA GLU A 291 -4.69 -1.25 5.72
C GLU A 291 -4.54 0.22 5.29
N GLY A 292 -4.88 1.15 6.20
CA GLY A 292 -4.72 2.58 5.94
C GLY A 292 -3.26 2.98 5.68
N ALA A 293 -2.33 2.45 6.47
CA ALA A 293 -0.90 2.71 6.31
C ALA A 293 -0.35 2.11 5.00
N ILE A 294 -0.74 0.89 4.64
CA ILE A 294 -0.34 0.24 3.38
C ILE A 294 -0.82 1.06 2.17
N LYS A 295 -2.07 1.52 2.19
CA LYS A 295 -2.61 2.42 1.15
C LYS A 295 -1.78 3.71 1.03
N MET A 296 -1.39 4.30 2.16
CA MET A 296 -0.56 5.49 2.16
C MET A 296 0.84 5.22 1.59
N PHE A 297 1.44 4.06 1.91
CA PHE A 297 2.73 3.69 1.33
C PHE A 297 2.65 3.50 -0.18
N ALA A 298 1.58 2.89 -0.67
CA ALA A 298 1.33 2.76 -2.11
C ALA A 298 1.19 4.13 -2.79
N LEU A 299 0.45 5.06 -2.17
CA LEU A 299 0.30 6.43 -2.66
C LEU A 299 1.63 7.20 -2.69
N ASN A 300 2.50 7.00 -1.71
CA ASN A 300 3.81 7.67 -1.67
C ASN A 300 4.83 7.03 -2.63
N LEU A 301 4.73 5.73 -2.89
CA LEU A 301 5.65 5.03 -3.79
C LEU A 301 5.43 5.44 -5.25
N LYS A 302 4.18 5.53 -5.69
CA LYS A 302 3.84 5.81 -7.10
C LYS A 302 4.52 7.06 -7.66
N PRO A 303 4.45 8.24 -7.01
CA PRO A 303 5.12 9.44 -7.51
C PRO A 303 6.64 9.34 -7.53
N LEU A 304 7.24 8.60 -6.59
CA LEU A 304 8.69 8.35 -6.61
C LEU A 304 9.13 7.58 -7.84
N LEU A 305 8.36 6.56 -8.23
CA LEU A 305 8.60 5.78 -9.45
C LEU A 305 8.30 6.57 -10.73
N MET A 306 7.31 7.46 -10.68
CA MET A 306 6.84 8.24 -11.82
C MET A 306 7.54 9.60 -11.96
N GLN A 307 8.63 9.85 -11.23
CA GLN A 307 9.42 11.07 -11.40
C GLN A 307 9.91 11.21 -12.84
N PRO A 308 9.83 12.43 -13.43
CA PRO A 308 10.33 12.67 -14.76
C PRO A 308 11.81 12.34 -14.88
N PRO A 309 12.22 11.60 -15.89
CA PRO A 309 13.62 11.24 -16.11
C PRO A 309 14.41 12.39 -16.76
N VAL A 310 15.71 12.48 -16.44
CA VAL A 310 16.66 13.38 -17.10
C VAL A 310 17.50 12.55 -18.08
N LYS A 311 16.87 12.12 -19.19
CA LYS A 311 17.47 11.21 -20.17
C LYS A 311 18.43 11.92 -21.13
N GLY A 312 19.37 11.17 -21.67
CA GLY A 312 20.21 11.62 -22.79
C GLY A 312 21.41 12.46 -22.40
N HIS A 313 21.73 12.58 -21.10
CA HIS A 313 22.82 13.40 -20.57
C HIS A 313 23.86 12.57 -19.86
N VAL A 314 25.14 12.98 -20.00
CA VAL A 314 26.24 12.39 -19.22
C VAL A 314 26.11 12.85 -17.78
N THR A 315 26.00 11.89 -16.87
CA THR A 315 25.68 12.15 -15.46
C THR A 315 26.78 11.64 -14.52
N MET A 316 27.11 12.44 -13.53
CA MET A 316 28.01 12.05 -12.43
C MET A 316 27.18 11.75 -11.18
N GLY A 317 27.32 10.56 -10.60
CA GLY A 317 26.70 10.19 -9.32
C GLY A 317 27.70 10.34 -8.19
N LEU A 318 27.24 10.97 -7.11
CA LEU A 318 27.99 11.14 -5.86
C LEU A 318 27.25 10.40 -4.75
N ASP A 319 27.91 9.43 -4.13
CA ASP A 319 27.43 8.72 -2.94
C ASP A 319 28.21 9.26 -1.71
N PRO A 320 27.62 10.19 -0.93
CA PRO A 320 28.30 10.86 0.17
C PRO A 320 28.66 9.91 1.32
N GLY A 321 29.76 10.21 2.03
CA GLY A 321 30.12 9.45 3.23
C GLY A 321 31.29 10.08 3.96
N TYR A 322 31.28 10.06 5.31
CA TYR A 322 32.38 10.57 6.13
C TYR A 322 33.57 9.59 6.16
N ALA A 323 33.36 8.36 6.64
CA ALA A 323 34.45 7.43 6.94
C ALA A 323 35.21 6.89 5.71
N HIS A 324 34.48 6.69 4.60
CA HIS A 324 35.06 6.05 3.40
C HIS A 324 35.09 6.99 2.19
N GLY A 325 34.90 8.28 2.42
CA GLY A 325 34.87 9.31 1.38
C GLY A 325 33.60 9.25 0.54
N CYS A 326 33.48 10.20 -0.38
CA CYS A 326 32.41 10.26 -1.37
C CYS A 326 32.80 9.42 -2.59
N LYS A 327 31.96 8.41 -2.92
CA LYS A 327 32.16 7.57 -4.11
C LYS A 327 31.56 8.28 -5.30
N VAL A 328 32.27 8.18 -6.43
CA VAL A 328 31.93 8.89 -7.66
C VAL A 328 31.84 7.91 -8.81
N ALA A 329 30.78 8.00 -9.59
CA ALA A 329 30.65 7.29 -10.85
C ALA A 329 30.21 8.26 -11.95
N VAL A 330 30.81 8.17 -13.13
CA VAL A 330 30.37 8.88 -14.32
C VAL A 330 29.74 7.88 -15.27
N ILE A 331 28.51 8.18 -15.72
CA ILE A 331 27.78 7.34 -16.68
C ILE A 331 27.46 8.14 -17.94
N ASP A 332 27.43 7.47 -19.08
CA ASP A 332 27.02 8.09 -20.35
C ASP A 332 25.49 8.26 -20.44
N ALA A 333 25.04 8.81 -21.55
CA ALA A 333 23.61 9.05 -21.81
C ALA A 333 22.75 7.76 -21.80
N THR A 334 23.37 6.58 -21.90
CA THR A 334 22.69 5.27 -21.88
C THR A 334 22.76 4.57 -20.50
N GLY A 335 23.44 5.18 -19.53
CA GLY A 335 23.66 4.61 -18.19
C GLY A 335 24.87 3.67 -18.10
N LYS A 336 25.72 3.59 -19.14
CA LYS A 336 26.98 2.84 -19.11
C LYS A 336 28.03 3.59 -18.30
N VAL A 337 28.74 2.87 -17.41
CA VAL A 337 29.81 3.47 -16.62
C VAL A 337 31.01 3.81 -17.48
N LEU A 338 31.43 5.08 -17.40
CA LEU A 338 32.61 5.62 -18.10
C LEU A 338 33.84 5.70 -17.19
N ASP A 339 33.64 6.11 -15.93
CA ASP A 339 34.71 6.31 -14.97
C ASP A 339 34.20 6.18 -13.53
N THR A 340 35.09 5.83 -12.60
CA THR A 340 34.76 5.76 -11.17
C THR A 340 35.94 6.26 -10.34
N THR A 341 35.65 6.87 -9.19
CA THR A 341 36.68 7.30 -8.25
C THR A 341 36.13 7.49 -6.84
N VAL A 342 37.02 7.81 -5.89
CA VAL A 342 36.65 8.23 -4.53
C VAL A 342 37.33 9.56 -4.24
N VAL A 343 36.61 10.47 -3.58
CA VAL A 343 37.09 11.77 -3.12
C VAL A 343 36.74 11.98 -1.65
N TYR A 344 37.44 12.87 -0.97
CA TYR A 344 37.31 13.06 0.48
C TYR A 344 37.02 14.52 0.84
N PRO A 345 35.83 15.05 0.52
CA PRO A 345 35.49 16.46 0.73
C PRO A 345 35.38 16.86 2.20
N THR A 346 35.25 15.90 3.11
CA THR A 346 35.01 16.14 4.55
C THR A 346 36.27 16.09 5.40
N TYR A 347 37.44 15.83 4.80
CA TYR A 347 38.70 15.67 5.50
C TYR A 347 39.56 16.97 5.58
N GLY A 348 38.91 18.12 5.41
CA GLY A 348 39.50 19.46 5.47
C GLY A 348 39.65 20.13 4.12
N GLU A 349 39.96 21.45 4.12
CA GLU A 349 39.97 22.29 2.92
C GLU A 349 40.95 21.82 1.83
N ARG A 350 42.07 21.25 2.21
CA ARG A 350 43.03 20.71 1.24
C ARG A 350 42.42 19.56 0.44
N GLN A 351 41.89 18.56 1.12
CA GLN A 351 41.25 17.39 0.49
C GLN A 351 40.00 17.77 -0.31
N LYS A 352 39.25 18.75 0.15
CA LYS A 352 38.11 19.33 -0.58
C LYS A 352 38.56 19.95 -1.90
N ASN A 353 39.63 20.74 -1.90
CA ASN A 353 40.19 21.34 -3.12
C ASN A 353 40.78 20.30 -4.08
N GLU A 354 41.45 19.26 -3.55
CA GLU A 354 41.90 18.11 -4.35
C GLU A 354 40.72 17.37 -4.98
N ALA A 355 39.62 17.16 -4.24
CA ALA A 355 38.39 16.57 -4.73
C ALA A 355 37.79 17.41 -5.87
N ILE A 356 37.61 18.72 -5.68
CA ILE A 356 37.09 19.63 -6.72
C ILE A 356 37.95 19.57 -7.98
N THR A 357 39.26 19.56 -7.83
CA THR A 357 40.20 19.51 -8.97
C THR A 357 40.02 18.19 -9.75
N LYS A 358 39.94 17.07 -9.05
CA LYS A 358 39.75 15.74 -9.65
C LYS A 358 38.40 15.64 -10.35
N LEU A 359 37.33 16.10 -9.71
CA LEU A 359 35.98 16.10 -10.30
C LEU A 359 35.93 17.04 -11.53
N ALA A 360 36.56 18.21 -11.49
CA ALA A 360 36.62 19.10 -12.65
C ALA A 360 37.29 18.45 -13.86
N GLN A 361 38.34 17.64 -13.62
CA GLN A 361 38.97 16.86 -14.68
C GLN A 361 38.02 15.83 -15.29
N LEU A 362 37.25 15.10 -14.46
CA LEU A 362 36.24 14.13 -14.92
C LEU A 362 35.12 14.80 -15.69
N VAL A 363 34.61 15.95 -15.20
CA VAL A 363 33.59 16.75 -15.91
C VAL A 363 34.06 17.14 -17.31
N LYS A 364 35.26 17.66 -17.43
CA LYS A 364 35.84 18.04 -18.73
C LYS A 364 36.14 16.86 -19.64
N LYS A 365 36.66 15.77 -19.07
CA LYS A 365 37.03 14.55 -19.81
C LYS A 365 35.83 13.88 -20.45
N HIS A 366 34.70 13.79 -19.73
CA HIS A 366 33.54 13.03 -20.15
C HIS A 366 32.36 13.92 -20.59
N GLY A 367 32.50 15.26 -20.47
CA GLY A 367 31.39 16.18 -20.83
C GLY A 367 30.18 16.03 -19.90
N VAL A 368 30.41 15.94 -18.58
CA VAL A 368 29.35 15.80 -17.60
C VAL A 368 28.45 17.04 -17.61
N GLU A 369 27.16 16.84 -17.71
CA GLU A 369 26.15 17.91 -17.75
C GLU A 369 25.38 18.03 -16.43
N HIS A 370 25.16 16.89 -15.74
CA HIS A 370 24.42 16.84 -14.49
C HIS A 370 25.13 16.03 -13.43
N ILE A 371 24.94 16.44 -12.15
CA ILE A 371 25.46 15.74 -10.98
C ILE A 371 24.27 15.29 -10.11
N ALA A 372 24.20 13.99 -9.84
CA ALA A 372 23.26 13.40 -8.89
C ALA A 372 23.96 13.21 -7.54
N ILE A 373 23.45 13.78 -6.47
CA ILE A 373 24.01 13.66 -5.12
C ILE A 373 23.04 12.86 -4.24
N GLY A 374 23.49 11.78 -3.64
CA GLY A 374 22.72 11.03 -2.65
C GLY A 374 22.37 11.88 -1.42
N ASN A 375 21.18 11.69 -0.86
CA ASN A 375 20.68 12.49 0.27
C ASN A 375 21.03 11.92 1.66
N GLY A 376 22.04 11.05 1.75
CA GLY A 376 22.45 10.44 3.01
C GLY A 376 23.46 11.25 3.82
N THR A 377 24.21 10.53 4.63
CA THR A 377 25.24 11.11 5.51
C THR A 377 26.31 11.86 4.72
N ALA A 378 26.71 13.07 5.15
CA ALA A 378 27.63 13.98 4.44
C ALA A 378 27.11 14.57 3.11
N SER A 379 25.80 14.49 2.85
CA SER A 379 25.20 15.08 1.65
C SER A 379 25.42 16.59 1.57
N ARG A 380 25.33 17.31 2.70
CA ARG A 380 25.53 18.78 2.76
C ARG A 380 26.93 19.21 2.35
N GLU A 381 27.96 18.57 2.90
CA GLU A 381 29.34 18.87 2.57
C GLU A 381 29.64 18.53 1.10
N THR A 382 29.04 17.44 0.61
CA THR A 382 29.15 17.05 -0.80
C THR A 382 28.44 18.04 -1.71
N GLU A 383 27.28 18.56 -1.33
CA GLU A 383 26.56 19.57 -2.07
C GLU A 383 27.34 20.89 -2.13
N GLN A 384 27.87 21.37 -1.00
CA GLN A 384 28.75 22.56 -0.95
C GLN A 384 29.97 22.43 -1.86
N MET A 385 30.65 21.29 -1.81
CA MET A 385 31.75 20.97 -2.72
C MET A 385 31.29 21.00 -4.19
N THR A 386 30.09 20.47 -4.48
CA THR A 386 29.55 20.42 -5.84
C THR A 386 29.24 21.83 -6.37
N VAL A 387 28.72 22.73 -5.55
CA VAL A 387 28.47 24.12 -5.96
C VAL A 387 29.80 24.85 -6.23
N GLU A 388 30.80 24.66 -5.41
CA GLU A 388 32.17 25.21 -5.69
C GLU A 388 32.73 24.63 -6.99
N LEU A 389 32.52 23.35 -7.28
CA LEU A 389 32.91 22.72 -8.54
C LEU A 389 32.15 23.37 -9.73
N ILE A 390 30.85 23.60 -9.61
CA ILE A 390 30.04 24.24 -10.66
C ILE A 390 30.55 25.64 -10.94
N HIS A 391 30.78 26.45 -9.92
CA HIS A 391 31.34 27.81 -10.08
C HIS A 391 32.71 27.81 -10.74
N ARG A 392 33.55 26.79 -10.43
CA ARG A 392 34.91 26.67 -10.98
C ARG A 392 34.91 26.19 -12.43
N VAL A 393 34.01 25.31 -12.82
CA VAL A 393 33.93 24.72 -14.17
C VAL A 393 33.09 25.59 -15.10
N GLY A 394 31.99 26.13 -14.63
CA GLY A 394 30.99 26.84 -15.45
C GLY A 394 30.30 25.94 -16.47
N GLY A 395 29.79 26.51 -17.55
CA GLY A 395 29.36 25.75 -18.73
C GLY A 395 28.02 25.03 -18.63
N GLY A 396 27.13 25.46 -17.75
CA GLY A 396 25.78 24.88 -17.66
C GLY A 396 25.68 23.61 -16.82
N LEU A 397 26.77 23.24 -16.11
CA LEU A 397 26.75 22.12 -15.16
C LEU A 397 25.75 22.40 -14.04
N SER A 398 24.89 21.44 -13.73
CA SER A 398 23.86 21.53 -12.69
C SER A 398 23.83 20.28 -11.82
N TYR A 399 23.16 20.36 -10.67
CA TYR A 399 23.03 19.20 -9.79
C TYR A 399 21.59 19.01 -9.29
N MET A 400 21.32 17.83 -8.79
CA MET A 400 20.10 17.47 -8.08
C MET A 400 20.41 16.53 -6.92
N ILE A 401 19.75 16.74 -5.79
CA ILE A 401 19.74 15.77 -4.70
C ILE A 401 18.78 14.64 -5.05
N VAL A 402 19.29 13.43 -5.03
CA VAL A 402 18.56 12.21 -5.39
C VAL A 402 18.41 11.32 -4.15
N SER A 403 17.25 10.73 -3.96
CA SER A 403 17.04 9.78 -2.87
C SER A 403 17.97 8.57 -3.05
N GLU A 404 18.80 8.29 -2.04
CA GLU A 404 19.65 7.09 -2.00
C GLU A 404 18.97 5.89 -1.33
N ALA A 405 17.71 6.03 -0.91
CA ALA A 405 16.94 4.96 -0.25
C ALA A 405 17.07 3.64 -1.03
N GLY A 406 17.46 2.58 -0.33
CA GLY A 406 17.70 1.26 -0.93
C GLY A 406 18.93 1.14 -1.84
N ALA A 407 19.75 2.18 -2.06
CA ALA A 407 20.95 2.08 -2.88
C ALA A 407 21.98 1.12 -2.29
N SER A 408 22.13 1.10 -0.97
CA SER A 408 22.98 0.14 -0.25
C SER A 408 22.46 -1.30 -0.35
N VAL A 409 21.13 -1.48 -0.33
CA VAL A 409 20.50 -2.80 -0.52
C VAL A 409 20.76 -3.31 -1.94
N TYR A 410 20.59 -2.44 -2.95
CA TYR A 410 20.92 -2.78 -4.33
C TYR A 410 22.40 -3.13 -4.47
N SER A 411 23.31 -2.28 -4.00
CA SER A 411 24.76 -2.47 -4.17
C SER A 411 25.28 -3.77 -3.56
N ALA A 412 24.67 -4.24 -2.47
CA ALA A 412 24.97 -5.52 -1.82
C ALA A 412 24.25 -6.72 -2.46
N SER A 413 23.34 -6.49 -3.39
CA SER A 413 22.52 -7.55 -4.01
C SER A 413 23.33 -8.40 -5.01
N LYS A 414 22.84 -9.63 -5.23
CA LYS A 414 23.38 -10.51 -6.28
C LYS A 414 23.25 -9.87 -7.66
N LEU A 415 22.16 -9.16 -7.92
CA LEU A 415 21.93 -8.45 -9.17
C LEU A 415 23.01 -7.42 -9.45
N ALA A 416 23.35 -6.58 -8.48
CA ALA A 416 24.42 -5.59 -8.63
C ALA A 416 25.81 -6.22 -8.80
N ALA A 417 26.04 -7.38 -8.16
CA ALA A 417 27.27 -8.15 -8.37
C ALA A 417 27.38 -8.74 -9.79
N GLU A 418 26.26 -9.16 -10.36
CA GLU A 418 26.20 -9.64 -11.75
C GLU A 418 26.32 -8.49 -12.78
N GLU A 419 25.72 -7.31 -12.51
CA GLU A 419 25.84 -6.11 -13.36
C GLU A 419 27.25 -5.51 -13.34
N PHE A 420 27.92 -5.52 -12.17
CA PHE A 420 29.22 -4.87 -11.93
C PHE A 420 30.17 -5.76 -11.15
N PRO A 421 30.62 -6.88 -11.74
CA PRO A 421 31.54 -7.79 -11.05
C PRO A 421 32.92 -7.15 -10.77
N GLN A 422 33.31 -6.10 -11.54
CA GLN A 422 34.59 -5.38 -11.42
C GLN A 422 34.55 -4.28 -10.35
N PHE A 423 33.38 -3.88 -9.81
CA PHE A 423 33.25 -2.82 -8.83
C PHE A 423 32.99 -3.39 -7.43
N ASP A 424 33.54 -2.75 -6.43
CA ASP A 424 33.17 -3.05 -5.06
C ASP A 424 31.75 -2.56 -4.72
N VAL A 425 31.23 -3.00 -3.58
CA VAL A 425 29.87 -2.66 -3.13
C VAL A 425 29.65 -1.15 -3.07
N ASN A 426 30.69 -0.38 -2.68
CA ASN A 426 30.55 1.06 -2.48
C ASN A 426 30.42 1.82 -3.81
N LEU A 427 31.13 1.43 -4.85
CA LEU A 427 31.08 2.09 -6.15
C LEU A 427 29.76 1.82 -6.88
N ARG A 428 29.14 0.66 -6.65
CA ARG A 428 27.84 0.32 -7.26
C ARG A 428 26.73 1.25 -6.82
N SER A 429 26.75 1.76 -5.57
CA SER A 429 25.75 2.74 -5.10
C SER A 429 25.86 4.07 -5.82
N ALA A 430 27.05 4.57 -6.09
CA ALA A 430 27.26 5.79 -6.86
C ALA A 430 26.73 5.66 -8.30
N VAL A 431 26.91 4.50 -8.95
CA VAL A 431 26.29 4.21 -10.25
C VAL A 431 24.76 4.23 -10.17
N SER A 432 24.19 3.61 -9.15
CA SER A 432 22.75 3.62 -8.93
C SER A 432 22.20 5.03 -8.75
N ILE A 433 22.88 5.88 -7.95
CA ILE A 433 22.47 7.28 -7.73
C ILE A 433 22.50 8.06 -9.06
N ALA A 434 23.52 7.90 -9.88
CA ALA A 434 23.58 8.54 -11.20
C ALA A 434 22.41 8.10 -12.12
N ARG A 435 22.13 6.80 -12.17
CA ARG A 435 21.05 6.22 -12.99
C ARG A 435 19.66 6.63 -12.51
N ARG A 436 19.47 6.88 -11.20
CA ARG A 436 18.18 7.39 -10.66
C ARG A 436 17.85 8.79 -11.15
N LEU A 437 18.84 9.60 -11.49
CA LEU A 437 18.58 10.89 -12.14
C LEU A 437 18.18 10.69 -13.59
N GLN A 438 18.84 9.76 -14.31
CA GLN A 438 18.55 9.51 -15.72
C GLN A 438 17.18 8.85 -15.93
N ASP A 439 16.86 7.79 -15.16
CA ASP A 439 15.55 7.14 -15.16
C ASP A 439 15.26 6.48 -13.81
N PRO A 440 14.52 7.17 -12.91
CA PRO A 440 14.19 6.65 -11.58
C PRO A 440 13.49 5.29 -11.63
N LEU A 441 12.51 5.12 -12.52
CA LEU A 441 11.72 3.89 -12.62
C LEU A 441 12.61 2.70 -13.00
N ALA A 442 13.42 2.84 -14.04
CA ALA A 442 14.28 1.77 -14.54
C ALA A 442 15.30 1.28 -13.50
N GLU A 443 15.72 2.15 -12.60
CA GLU A 443 16.66 1.80 -11.54
C GLU A 443 15.96 1.29 -10.28
N LEU A 444 14.88 1.95 -9.82
CA LEU A 444 14.17 1.60 -8.59
C LEU A 444 13.47 0.22 -8.67
N VAL A 445 13.07 -0.24 -9.85
CA VAL A 445 12.50 -1.60 -10.02
C VAL A 445 13.46 -2.73 -9.67
N LYS A 446 14.76 -2.47 -9.59
CA LYS A 446 15.79 -3.42 -9.18
C LYS A 446 15.83 -3.67 -7.67
N ILE A 447 15.14 -2.85 -6.90
CA ILE A 447 15.15 -2.82 -5.44
C ILE A 447 13.80 -3.32 -4.94
N ASP A 448 13.80 -4.05 -3.81
CA ASP A 448 12.56 -4.34 -3.09
C ASP A 448 11.90 -3.00 -2.70
N PRO A 449 10.63 -2.75 -3.09
CA PRO A 449 9.95 -1.49 -2.78
C PRO A 449 9.97 -1.13 -1.29
N LYS A 450 9.98 -2.11 -0.39
CA LYS A 450 10.12 -1.88 1.06
C LYS A 450 11.43 -1.22 1.46
N ALA A 451 12.49 -1.43 0.69
CA ALA A 451 13.80 -0.81 0.96
C ALA A 451 13.86 0.67 0.55
N ILE A 452 12.86 1.17 -0.17
CA ILE A 452 12.77 2.59 -0.55
C ILE A 452 12.34 3.48 0.65
N GLY A 453 11.88 2.89 1.75
CA GLY A 453 11.57 3.61 2.98
C GLY A 453 10.37 4.56 2.87
N VAL A 454 9.34 4.16 2.14
CA VAL A 454 8.17 5.00 1.82
C VAL A 454 7.18 5.20 2.96
N GLY A 455 7.41 4.58 4.13
CA GLY A 455 6.46 4.69 5.24
C GLY A 455 7.01 4.44 6.63
N GLN A 456 6.39 5.10 7.60
CA GLN A 456 6.58 4.86 9.03
C GLN A 456 5.84 3.56 9.41
N TYR A 457 6.32 2.81 10.39
CA TYR A 457 5.71 1.54 10.85
C TYR A 457 5.66 0.39 9.83
N GLN A 458 6.33 0.48 8.68
CA GLN A 458 6.27 -0.57 7.65
C GLN A 458 6.71 -1.98 8.14
N HIS A 459 7.51 -2.06 9.21
CA HIS A 459 7.94 -3.33 9.82
C HIS A 459 6.94 -3.91 10.82
N ASP A 460 5.89 -3.17 11.19
CA ASP A 460 4.91 -3.55 12.21
C ASP A 460 3.59 -4.06 11.63
N MET A 461 3.46 -4.05 10.31
CA MET A 461 2.23 -4.46 9.62
C MET A 461 2.39 -5.79 8.88
N PRO A 462 1.30 -6.40 8.38
CA PRO A 462 1.33 -7.66 7.64
C PRO A 462 2.20 -7.57 6.38
N GLN A 463 3.35 -8.25 6.38
CA GLN A 463 4.35 -8.12 5.31
C GLN A 463 3.85 -8.62 3.96
N LYS A 464 2.99 -9.65 3.91
CA LYS A 464 2.43 -10.17 2.66
C LYS A 464 1.53 -9.16 1.96
N GLU A 465 0.70 -8.46 2.72
CA GLU A 465 -0.22 -7.44 2.20
C GLU A 465 0.56 -6.21 1.74
N LEU A 466 1.56 -5.79 2.53
CA LEU A 466 2.48 -4.72 2.15
C LEU A 466 3.22 -5.06 0.85
N ASP A 467 3.79 -6.26 0.74
CA ASP A 467 4.48 -6.73 -0.47
C ASP A 467 3.55 -6.74 -1.68
N ALA A 468 2.36 -7.28 -1.55
CA ALA A 468 1.38 -7.33 -2.63
C ALA A 468 1.01 -5.92 -3.12
N SER A 469 0.70 -5.01 -2.20
CA SER A 469 0.32 -3.64 -2.51
C SER A 469 1.46 -2.85 -3.20
N LEU A 470 2.67 -2.90 -2.65
CA LEU A 470 3.81 -2.18 -3.22
C LEU A 470 4.25 -2.75 -4.58
N ASN A 471 4.25 -4.07 -4.75
CA ASN A 471 4.55 -4.70 -6.03
C ASN A 471 3.49 -4.37 -7.09
N ALA A 472 2.22 -4.26 -6.71
CA ALA A 472 1.15 -3.81 -7.59
C ALA A 472 1.41 -2.39 -8.12
N VAL A 473 1.83 -1.46 -7.25
CA VAL A 473 2.20 -0.09 -7.67
C VAL A 473 3.34 -0.10 -8.67
N VAL A 474 4.38 -0.91 -8.43
CA VAL A 474 5.51 -1.03 -9.36
C VAL A 474 5.06 -1.55 -10.73
N GLU A 475 4.23 -2.60 -10.74
CA GLU A 475 3.66 -3.17 -11.95
C GLU A 475 2.83 -2.14 -12.72
N ASP A 476 1.94 -1.43 -12.05
CA ASP A 476 1.09 -0.41 -12.66
C ASP A 476 1.91 0.74 -13.26
N CYS A 477 2.94 1.22 -12.56
CA CYS A 477 3.84 2.26 -13.07
C CYS A 477 4.61 1.81 -14.32
N VAL A 478 5.18 0.61 -14.30
CA VAL A 478 5.95 0.07 -15.43
C VAL A 478 5.05 -0.11 -16.67
N ASN A 479 3.86 -0.66 -16.50
CA ASN A 479 2.92 -0.87 -17.60
C ASN A 479 2.30 0.45 -18.10
N ALA A 480 2.12 1.46 -17.23
CA ALA A 480 1.66 2.79 -17.64
C ALA A 480 2.70 3.53 -18.51
N VAL A 481 3.98 3.44 -18.15
CA VAL A 481 5.08 4.04 -18.92
C VAL A 481 5.34 3.29 -20.23
N GLY A 482 5.27 1.98 -20.18
CA GLY A 482 5.72 1.10 -21.27
C GLY A 482 7.24 0.89 -21.24
N VAL A 483 7.69 -0.19 -21.84
CA VAL A 483 9.08 -0.65 -21.71
C VAL A 483 9.71 -0.85 -23.10
N ASP A 484 10.86 -0.24 -23.30
CA ASP A 484 11.66 -0.47 -24.53
C ASP A 484 12.29 -1.88 -24.48
N LEU A 485 11.91 -2.71 -25.45
CA LEU A 485 12.30 -4.11 -25.54
C LEU A 485 13.81 -4.28 -25.76
N ASN A 486 14.46 -3.33 -26.42
CA ASN A 486 15.87 -3.41 -26.78
C ASN A 486 16.83 -2.92 -25.69
N THR A 487 16.35 -2.06 -24.76
CA THR A 487 17.19 -1.47 -23.71
C THR A 487 16.86 -1.97 -22.31
N ALA A 488 15.67 -2.52 -22.10
CA ALA A 488 15.19 -2.93 -20.77
C ALA A 488 16.04 -4.02 -20.11
N SER A 489 16.27 -3.87 -18.81
CA SER A 489 16.87 -4.90 -17.97
C SER A 489 15.90 -6.06 -17.70
N PRO A 490 16.40 -7.27 -17.36
CA PRO A 490 15.53 -8.38 -16.94
C PRO A 490 14.62 -8.00 -15.76
N SER A 491 15.11 -7.19 -14.81
CA SER A 491 14.34 -6.72 -13.67
C SER A 491 13.15 -5.85 -14.08
N LEU A 492 13.35 -4.95 -15.05
CA LEU A 492 12.28 -4.12 -15.59
C LEU A 492 11.27 -4.96 -16.37
N LEU A 493 11.74 -5.86 -17.24
CA LEU A 493 10.89 -6.76 -18.03
C LEU A 493 10.01 -7.65 -17.15
N THR A 494 10.50 -8.11 -15.99
CA THR A 494 9.73 -8.95 -15.07
C THR A 494 8.50 -8.22 -14.51
N ARG A 495 8.47 -6.88 -14.54
CA ARG A 495 7.35 -6.05 -14.10
C ARG A 495 6.31 -5.78 -15.19
N VAL A 496 6.57 -6.21 -16.41
CA VAL A 496 5.61 -6.11 -17.51
C VAL A 496 4.55 -7.20 -17.37
N ALA A 497 3.29 -6.83 -17.55
CA ALA A 497 2.15 -7.74 -17.51
C ALA A 497 2.38 -9.01 -18.34
N GLY A 498 2.11 -10.16 -17.77
CA GLY A 498 2.28 -11.47 -18.45
C GLY A 498 3.71 -11.98 -18.56
N LEU A 499 4.73 -11.23 -18.10
CA LEU A 499 6.12 -11.69 -18.09
C LEU A 499 6.54 -12.16 -16.68
N ASN A 500 7.38 -13.19 -16.66
CA ASN A 500 8.03 -13.67 -15.44
C ASN A 500 9.55 -13.62 -15.61
N GLY A 501 10.29 -13.85 -14.52
CA GLY A 501 11.75 -13.75 -14.52
C GLY A 501 12.46 -14.66 -15.53
N SER A 502 11.89 -15.84 -15.84
CA SER A 502 12.43 -16.75 -16.83
C SER A 502 12.26 -16.20 -18.25
N ILE A 503 11.06 -15.70 -18.57
CA ILE A 503 10.78 -15.10 -19.88
C ILE A 503 11.58 -13.80 -20.05
N ALA A 504 11.68 -12.95 -19.01
CA ALA A 504 12.47 -11.73 -19.06
C ALA A 504 13.96 -12.00 -19.40
N LYS A 505 14.56 -13.00 -18.78
CA LYS A 505 15.93 -13.43 -19.11
C LYS A 505 16.04 -13.98 -20.56
N ASN A 506 15.05 -14.74 -21.03
CA ASN A 506 15.04 -15.25 -22.38
C ASN A 506 14.89 -14.14 -23.44
N ILE A 507 14.15 -13.06 -23.12
CA ILE A 507 14.07 -11.88 -24.01
C ILE A 507 15.44 -11.24 -24.16
N VAL A 508 16.16 -11.05 -23.07
CA VAL A 508 17.52 -10.47 -23.09
C VAL A 508 18.47 -11.37 -23.85
N ALA A 509 18.50 -12.68 -23.57
CA ALA A 509 19.33 -13.64 -24.29
C ALA A 509 19.01 -13.65 -25.80
N PHE A 510 17.73 -13.60 -26.16
CA PHE A 510 17.31 -13.56 -27.56
C PHE A 510 17.90 -12.35 -28.31
N ARG A 511 17.84 -11.14 -27.71
CA ARG A 511 18.40 -9.94 -28.35
C ARG A 511 19.92 -9.95 -28.41
N GLU A 512 20.59 -10.56 -27.44
CA GLU A 512 22.06 -10.73 -27.45
C GLU A 512 22.52 -11.70 -28.55
N GLU A 513 21.74 -12.76 -28.78
CA GLU A 513 22.06 -13.78 -29.80
C GLU A 513 21.64 -13.39 -31.23
N ASN A 514 20.47 -12.72 -31.37
CA ASN A 514 19.86 -12.46 -32.68
C ASN A 514 19.88 -10.99 -33.09
N GLY A 515 20.46 -10.10 -32.24
CA GLY A 515 20.41 -8.64 -32.43
C GLY A 515 19.12 -8.03 -31.94
N VAL A 516 18.97 -6.71 -32.13
CA VAL A 516 17.83 -5.92 -31.63
C VAL A 516 16.51 -6.40 -32.25
N PHE A 517 15.46 -6.33 -31.46
CA PHE A 517 14.11 -6.53 -31.97
C PHE A 517 13.74 -5.42 -32.93
N THR A 518 13.19 -5.80 -34.07
CA THR A 518 12.71 -4.89 -35.12
C THR A 518 11.19 -4.92 -35.26
N THR A 519 10.53 -5.86 -34.61
CA THR A 519 9.06 -5.97 -34.54
C THR A 519 8.61 -6.64 -33.25
N ARG A 520 7.43 -6.30 -32.74
CA ARG A 520 6.80 -6.98 -31.60
C ARG A 520 6.57 -8.49 -31.85
N ARG A 521 6.28 -8.87 -33.07
CA ARG A 521 6.03 -10.29 -33.42
C ARG A 521 7.23 -11.21 -33.17
N GLN A 522 8.45 -10.67 -33.14
CA GLN A 522 9.64 -11.47 -32.81
C GLN A 522 9.60 -12.03 -31.39
N LEU A 523 8.81 -11.43 -30.45
CA LEU A 523 8.57 -11.97 -29.13
C LEU A 523 8.06 -13.42 -29.15
N LEU A 524 7.26 -13.79 -30.13
CA LEU A 524 6.74 -15.16 -30.27
C LEU A 524 7.85 -16.20 -30.58
N LYS A 525 9.07 -15.77 -30.93
CA LYS A 525 10.24 -16.61 -31.10
C LYS A 525 11.06 -16.80 -29.84
N VAL A 526 10.74 -16.02 -28.78
CA VAL A 526 11.43 -16.09 -27.50
C VAL A 526 11.00 -17.35 -26.73
N ALA A 527 11.97 -18.10 -26.24
CA ALA A 527 11.71 -19.33 -25.49
C ALA A 527 10.80 -19.09 -24.29
N LYS A 528 9.81 -19.95 -24.07
CA LYS A 528 8.78 -19.91 -23.03
C LYS A 528 7.77 -18.74 -23.13
N LEU A 529 7.86 -17.88 -24.12
CA LEU A 529 6.88 -16.83 -24.37
C LEU A 529 5.80 -17.36 -25.31
N GLY A 530 4.73 -17.90 -24.72
CA GLY A 530 3.60 -18.45 -25.48
C GLY A 530 2.57 -17.36 -25.89
N PRO A 531 1.53 -17.74 -26.65
CA PRO A 531 0.50 -16.82 -27.15
C PRO A 531 -0.18 -16.01 -26.04
N LYS A 532 -0.50 -16.63 -24.89
CA LYS A 532 -1.13 -15.93 -23.74
C LYS A 532 -0.21 -14.88 -23.14
N ALA A 533 1.07 -15.20 -22.95
CA ALA A 533 2.05 -14.22 -22.45
C ALA A 533 2.26 -13.08 -23.45
N PHE A 534 2.28 -13.38 -24.76
CA PHE A 534 2.34 -12.37 -25.80
C PHE A 534 1.13 -11.43 -25.77
N GLU A 535 -0.08 -11.98 -25.68
CA GLU A 535 -1.31 -11.21 -25.52
C GLU A 535 -1.21 -10.23 -24.33
N GLN A 536 -0.75 -10.69 -23.17
CA GLN A 536 -0.67 -9.87 -21.98
C GLN A 536 0.41 -8.77 -22.05
N CYS A 537 1.57 -9.05 -22.67
CA CYS A 537 2.73 -8.15 -22.62
C CYS A 537 2.90 -7.24 -23.84
N ALA A 538 2.42 -7.64 -25.01
CA ALA A 538 2.81 -7.00 -26.29
C ALA A 538 2.46 -5.51 -26.36
N GLY A 539 1.33 -5.10 -25.80
CA GLY A 539 0.92 -3.70 -25.80
C GLY A 539 1.77 -2.80 -24.90
N PHE A 540 2.45 -3.35 -23.90
CA PHE A 540 3.29 -2.61 -22.96
C PHE A 540 4.76 -2.55 -23.37
N LEU A 541 5.18 -3.35 -24.37
CA LEU A 541 6.54 -3.36 -24.89
C LEU A 541 6.65 -2.46 -26.14
N ARG A 542 7.70 -1.66 -26.19
CA ARG A 542 8.00 -0.73 -27.29
C ARG A 542 9.19 -1.22 -28.09
N VAL A 543 9.12 -1.03 -29.41
CA VAL A 543 10.21 -1.30 -30.34
C VAL A 543 10.46 -0.06 -31.19
N PRO A 544 11.27 0.91 -30.73
CA PRO A 544 11.54 2.15 -31.43
C PRO A 544 12.12 1.94 -32.82
N GLU A 545 12.90 0.88 -33.04
CA GLU A 545 13.56 0.51 -34.28
C GLU A 545 12.63 -0.13 -35.31
N SER A 546 11.36 -0.37 -34.94
CA SER A 546 10.41 -0.99 -35.88
C SER A 546 10.04 -0.06 -37.03
N LYS A 547 9.94 -0.63 -38.22
CA LYS A 547 9.35 0.07 -39.39
C LYS A 547 7.86 0.32 -39.25
N ASN A 548 7.18 -0.46 -38.42
CA ASN A 548 5.78 -0.24 -38.05
C ASN A 548 5.70 0.70 -36.85
N VAL A 549 5.25 1.92 -37.03
CA VAL A 549 5.08 2.92 -35.97
C VAL A 549 4.24 2.41 -34.80
N LEU A 550 3.26 1.53 -35.06
CA LEU A 550 2.41 0.92 -34.03
C LEU A 550 3.20 0.11 -32.99
N ASP A 551 4.33 -0.49 -33.38
CA ASP A 551 5.20 -1.22 -32.44
C ASP A 551 5.88 -0.30 -31.41
N ASN A 552 5.93 1.00 -31.66
CA ASN A 552 6.43 2.02 -30.72
C ASN A 552 5.30 2.82 -30.06
N THR A 553 4.12 2.24 -29.91
CA THR A 553 2.95 2.85 -29.27
C THR A 553 2.37 1.95 -28.19
N GLY A 554 1.40 2.44 -27.39
CA GLY A 554 0.59 1.64 -26.48
C GLY A 554 -0.55 0.89 -27.15
N VAL A 555 -0.68 0.94 -28.48
CA VAL A 555 -1.72 0.20 -29.21
C VAL A 555 -1.40 -1.31 -29.17
N HIS A 556 -2.39 -2.09 -28.74
CA HIS A 556 -2.23 -3.54 -28.71
C HIS A 556 -2.22 -4.15 -30.15
N PRO A 557 -1.42 -5.20 -30.43
CA PRO A 557 -1.39 -5.81 -31.75
C PRO A 557 -2.75 -6.25 -32.31
N GLU A 558 -3.69 -6.65 -31.48
CA GLU A 558 -5.07 -7.01 -31.90
C GLU A 558 -5.85 -5.81 -32.48
N SER A 559 -5.46 -4.59 -32.12
CA SER A 559 -6.11 -3.33 -32.57
C SER A 559 -5.36 -2.67 -33.73
N TYR A 560 -4.35 -3.30 -34.32
CA TYR A 560 -3.56 -2.70 -35.40
C TYR A 560 -4.39 -2.41 -36.66
N ASP A 561 -5.33 -3.28 -37.00
CA ASP A 561 -6.20 -3.06 -38.16
C ASP A 561 -7.17 -1.89 -37.92
N ALA A 562 -7.71 -1.78 -36.70
CA ALA A 562 -8.51 -0.63 -36.30
C ALA A 562 -7.70 0.69 -36.32
N ALA A 563 -6.43 0.64 -35.89
CA ALA A 563 -5.54 1.81 -35.92
C ALA A 563 -5.21 2.26 -37.36
N LYS A 564 -4.97 1.34 -38.27
CA LYS A 564 -4.77 1.65 -39.70
C LYS A 564 -6.05 2.19 -40.33
N GLY A 565 -7.19 1.52 -40.06
CA GLY A 565 -8.49 1.97 -40.53
C GLY A 565 -8.85 3.37 -40.03
N LEU A 566 -8.47 3.74 -38.79
CA LEU A 566 -8.67 5.09 -38.26
C LEU A 566 -7.86 6.13 -39.04
N LEU A 567 -6.60 5.84 -39.36
CA LEU A 567 -5.76 6.74 -40.17
C LEU A 567 -6.36 6.94 -41.56
N GLU A 568 -6.80 5.85 -42.22
CA GLU A 568 -7.45 5.90 -43.55
C GLU A 568 -8.76 6.68 -43.48
N LEU A 569 -9.62 6.41 -42.50
CA LEU A 569 -10.92 7.07 -42.31
C LEU A 569 -10.80 8.59 -42.11
N LEU A 570 -9.76 9.03 -41.40
CA LEU A 570 -9.52 10.43 -41.10
C LEU A 570 -8.52 11.09 -42.08
N GLY A 571 -8.10 10.42 -43.12
CA GLY A 571 -7.16 10.92 -44.11
C GLY A 571 -5.82 11.35 -43.54
N ALA A 572 -5.33 10.62 -42.54
CA ALA A 572 -4.08 10.89 -41.83
C ALA A 572 -3.01 9.86 -42.13
N THR A 573 -1.76 10.28 -42.03
CA THR A 573 -0.60 9.38 -42.03
C THR A 573 0.04 9.34 -40.64
N PRO A 574 0.83 8.32 -40.30
CA PRO A 574 1.52 8.28 -39.02
C PRO A 574 2.43 9.50 -38.73
N LYS A 575 2.86 10.22 -39.78
CA LYS A 575 3.73 11.39 -39.65
C LYS A 575 2.98 12.69 -39.28
N ASP A 576 1.71 12.77 -39.64
CA ASP A 576 0.83 13.94 -39.41
C ASP A 576 -0.34 13.64 -38.46
N ALA A 577 -0.18 12.62 -37.61
CA ALA A 577 -1.20 12.15 -36.67
C ALA A 577 -1.32 13.00 -35.39
N ARG A 578 -0.59 14.11 -35.24
CA ARG A 578 -0.59 14.93 -34.00
C ARG A 578 -1.96 15.44 -33.60
N ASP A 579 -2.81 15.78 -34.55
CA ASP A 579 -4.17 16.30 -34.35
C ASP A 579 -5.26 15.23 -34.50
N LEU A 580 -4.87 13.95 -34.55
CA LEU A 580 -5.78 12.81 -34.72
C LEU A 580 -6.93 12.77 -33.70
N PRO A 581 -6.72 13.08 -32.40
CA PRO A 581 -7.81 13.17 -31.43
C PRO A 581 -8.83 14.27 -31.79
N ALA A 582 -8.38 15.42 -32.29
CA ALA A 582 -9.27 16.50 -32.72
C ALA A 582 -10.05 16.13 -33.98
N ARG A 583 -9.39 15.47 -34.96
CA ARG A 583 -10.04 14.96 -36.19
C ARG A 583 -11.08 13.89 -35.85
N LEU A 584 -10.78 12.99 -34.91
CA LEU A 584 -11.73 11.98 -34.44
C LEU A 584 -12.97 12.60 -33.78
N ASN A 585 -12.79 13.62 -32.95
CA ASN A 585 -13.90 14.33 -32.34
C ASN A 585 -14.75 15.08 -33.39
N ALA A 586 -14.14 15.69 -34.40
CA ALA A 586 -14.82 16.38 -35.50
C ALA A 586 -15.60 15.40 -36.41
N TYR A 587 -15.07 14.20 -36.63
CA TYR A 587 -15.73 13.16 -37.43
C TYR A 587 -16.89 12.50 -36.66
N GLY A 588 -16.80 12.41 -35.33
CA GLY A 588 -17.70 11.74 -34.42
C GLY A 588 -17.15 10.38 -33.99
N ALA A 589 -16.73 10.28 -32.73
CA ALA A 589 -16.07 9.09 -32.19
C ALA A 589 -16.95 7.82 -32.24
N GLU A 590 -18.27 7.96 -31.98
CA GLU A 590 -19.26 6.88 -32.05
C GLU A 590 -19.38 6.32 -33.48
N LYS A 591 -19.42 7.22 -34.46
CA LYS A 591 -19.54 6.88 -35.89
C LYS A 591 -18.28 6.16 -36.41
N ALA A 592 -17.12 6.62 -35.96
CA ALA A 592 -15.86 5.98 -36.30
C ALA A 592 -15.72 4.61 -35.60
N ALA A 593 -16.15 4.48 -34.37
CA ALA A 593 -16.14 3.24 -33.61
C ALA A 593 -17.01 2.16 -34.26
N GLU A 594 -18.22 2.53 -34.70
CA GLU A 594 -19.13 1.64 -35.43
C GLU A 594 -18.51 1.20 -36.77
N ALA A 595 -17.93 2.13 -37.53
CA ALA A 595 -17.30 1.83 -38.82
C ALA A 595 -16.09 0.90 -38.70
N LEU A 596 -15.36 0.97 -37.59
CA LEU A 596 -14.14 0.17 -37.37
C LEU A 596 -14.37 -1.06 -36.48
N GLY A 597 -15.58 -1.26 -35.96
CA GLY A 597 -15.94 -2.43 -35.14
C GLY A 597 -15.22 -2.47 -33.79
N VAL A 598 -14.88 -1.32 -33.22
CA VAL A 598 -14.21 -1.19 -31.90
C VAL A 598 -14.97 -0.24 -31.00
N GLY A 599 -14.75 -0.36 -29.67
CA GLY A 599 -15.36 0.55 -28.72
C GLY A 599 -14.80 1.98 -28.77
N VAL A 600 -15.60 2.96 -28.40
CA VAL A 600 -15.20 4.38 -28.34
C VAL A 600 -13.99 4.61 -27.42
N PRO A 601 -13.91 4.02 -26.21
CA PRO A 601 -12.73 4.14 -25.35
C PRO A 601 -11.45 3.66 -26.03
N THR A 602 -11.48 2.48 -26.64
CA THR A 602 -10.33 1.91 -27.37
C THR A 602 -9.94 2.83 -28.55
N LEU A 603 -10.89 3.36 -29.29
CA LEU A 603 -10.62 4.22 -30.43
C LEU A 603 -9.98 5.55 -30.01
N ARG A 604 -10.44 6.14 -28.91
CA ARG A 604 -9.83 7.35 -28.35
C ARG A 604 -8.40 7.10 -27.87
N ASP A 605 -8.14 5.95 -27.25
CA ASP A 605 -6.80 5.55 -26.84
C ASP A 605 -5.88 5.37 -28.05
N ILE A 606 -6.34 4.69 -29.12
CA ILE A 606 -5.60 4.54 -30.37
C ILE A 606 -5.24 5.92 -30.95
N ALA A 607 -6.20 6.84 -31.04
CA ALA A 607 -5.96 8.18 -31.54
C ALA A 607 -4.93 8.96 -30.71
N LYS A 608 -4.99 8.84 -29.39
CA LYS A 608 -4.05 9.46 -28.46
C LYS A 608 -2.63 8.87 -28.59
N GLU A 609 -2.51 7.55 -28.70
CA GLU A 609 -1.23 6.88 -28.87
C GLU A 609 -0.57 7.20 -30.24
N LEU A 610 -1.36 7.25 -31.32
CA LEU A 610 -0.86 7.63 -32.63
C LEU A 610 -0.46 9.08 -32.73
N SER A 611 -1.09 9.98 -31.94
CA SER A 611 -0.74 11.41 -31.94
C SER A 611 0.65 11.70 -31.37
N LYS A 612 1.16 10.80 -30.53
CA LYS A 612 2.49 10.90 -29.89
C LYS A 612 3.12 9.51 -29.75
N PRO A 613 3.63 8.90 -30.85
CA PRO A 613 4.31 7.59 -30.78
C PRO A 613 5.50 7.65 -29.83
N GLY A 614 5.70 6.59 -29.04
CA GLY A 614 6.78 6.53 -28.05
C GLY A 614 6.61 7.44 -26.84
N ARG A 615 5.39 7.96 -26.60
CA ARG A 615 5.10 8.83 -25.47
C ARG A 615 5.44 8.18 -24.15
N ASP A 616 6.17 8.88 -23.31
CA ASP A 616 6.34 8.62 -21.90
C ASP A 616 5.37 9.53 -21.11
N PRO A 617 4.43 8.99 -20.32
CA PRO A 617 3.49 9.84 -19.57
C PRO A 617 4.19 10.76 -18.56
N ARG A 618 5.42 10.47 -18.18
CA ARG A 618 6.24 11.28 -17.27
C ARG A 618 6.72 12.59 -17.92
N ASP A 619 6.77 12.68 -19.26
CA ASP A 619 7.17 13.90 -19.98
C ASP A 619 6.13 15.03 -19.84
N GLU A 620 4.92 14.72 -19.37
CA GLU A 620 3.86 15.71 -19.12
C GLU A 620 3.90 16.27 -17.69
N LEU A 621 4.73 15.69 -16.82
CA LEU A 621 4.94 16.17 -15.45
C LEU A 621 5.96 17.33 -15.43
N PRO A 622 5.93 18.20 -14.40
CA PRO A 622 6.94 19.23 -14.24
C PRO A 622 8.36 18.66 -14.24
N ALA A 623 9.26 19.27 -15.00
CA ALA A 623 10.65 18.85 -15.05
C ALA A 623 11.30 18.92 -13.64
N PRO A 624 12.25 18.02 -13.31
CA PRO A 624 12.97 18.07 -12.07
C PRO A 624 13.74 19.41 -11.91
N ILE A 625 13.80 19.92 -10.68
CA ILE A 625 14.51 21.16 -10.37
C ILE A 625 16.03 20.86 -10.32
N LEU A 626 16.72 21.26 -11.37
CA LEU A 626 18.18 21.23 -11.42
C LEU A 626 18.74 22.55 -10.86
N ARG A 627 19.72 22.47 -9.95
CA ARG A 627 20.24 23.59 -9.17
C ARG A 627 21.68 23.90 -9.55
N THR A 628 22.08 25.16 -9.30
CA THR A 628 23.48 25.62 -9.42
C THR A 628 24.04 26.19 -8.12
N ASP A 629 23.17 26.53 -7.17
CA ASP A 629 23.51 27.17 -5.90
C ASP A 629 22.82 26.47 -4.72
N VAL A 630 23.35 26.65 -3.50
CA VAL A 630 22.79 26.15 -2.23
C VAL A 630 22.10 27.29 -1.49
N LEU A 631 20.92 27.00 -0.91
CA LEU A 631 20.26 27.82 0.10
C LEU A 631 20.56 27.27 1.50
N ASP A 632 20.90 28.13 2.46
CA ASP A 632 21.03 27.74 3.88
C ASP A 632 19.74 28.12 4.62
N ILE A 633 19.42 27.39 5.70
CA ILE A 633 18.27 27.70 6.56
C ILE A 633 18.33 29.13 7.12
N LYS A 634 19.54 29.68 7.32
CA LYS A 634 19.78 31.06 7.77
C LYS A 634 19.41 32.13 6.74
N ASP A 635 19.36 31.74 5.48
CA ASP A 635 18.97 32.66 4.39
C ASP A 635 17.45 32.79 4.25
N LEU A 636 16.70 31.89 4.90
CA LEU A 636 15.24 31.90 4.87
C LEU A 636 14.69 33.01 5.74
N LYS A 637 13.75 33.76 5.19
CA LYS A 637 13.00 34.81 5.90
C LYS A 637 11.51 34.56 5.75
N PRO A 638 10.71 34.76 6.82
CA PRO A 638 9.26 34.76 6.69
C PRO A 638 8.79 35.64 5.54
N GLY A 639 7.85 35.14 4.76
CA GLY A 639 7.34 35.80 3.56
C GLY A 639 8.08 35.49 2.27
N MET A 640 9.22 34.79 2.28
CA MET A 640 9.88 34.34 1.06
C MET A 640 9.02 33.32 0.31
N VAL A 641 8.86 33.52 -0.99
CA VAL A 641 8.24 32.55 -1.91
C VAL A 641 9.32 31.70 -2.53
N LEU A 642 9.20 30.40 -2.37
CA LEU A 642 10.16 29.42 -2.87
C LEU A 642 9.44 28.35 -3.68
N THR A 643 10.15 27.77 -4.64
CA THR A 643 9.69 26.56 -5.33
C THR A 643 10.34 25.36 -4.66
N GLY A 644 9.54 24.37 -4.30
CA GLY A 644 10.02 23.15 -3.69
C GLY A 644 9.40 21.91 -4.28
N THR A 645 9.96 20.74 -3.93
CA THR A 645 9.43 19.45 -4.33
C THR A 645 8.83 18.74 -3.12
N VAL A 646 7.62 18.22 -3.26
CA VAL A 646 6.95 17.42 -2.22
C VAL A 646 7.73 16.12 -2.00
N ARG A 647 8.24 15.92 -0.78
CA ARG A 647 9.02 14.73 -0.38
C ARG A 647 8.17 13.66 0.27
N ASN A 648 7.20 14.07 1.08
CA ASN A 648 6.35 13.14 1.80
C ASN A 648 4.99 13.77 2.09
N VAL A 649 3.94 12.96 2.05
CA VAL A 649 2.56 13.35 2.37
C VAL A 649 2.07 12.46 3.50
N ILE A 650 1.66 13.08 4.61
CA ILE A 650 1.19 12.40 5.82
C ILE A 650 -0.12 13.00 6.30
N ASP A 651 -0.80 12.37 7.24
CA ASP A 651 -2.15 12.74 7.71
C ASP A 651 -2.29 14.22 8.11
N PHE A 652 -1.26 14.79 8.71
CA PHE A 652 -1.32 16.16 9.24
C PHE A 652 -0.61 17.20 8.36
N GLY A 653 0.01 16.83 7.24
CA GLY A 653 0.67 17.80 6.38
C GLY A 653 1.54 17.22 5.29
N VAL A 654 2.30 18.10 4.68
CA VAL A 654 3.17 17.83 3.53
C VAL A 654 4.59 18.30 3.85
N PHE A 655 5.57 17.45 3.64
CA PHE A 655 6.97 17.81 3.70
C PHE A 655 7.47 18.23 2.33
N VAL A 656 8.03 19.42 2.24
CA VAL A 656 8.50 20.02 0.98
C VAL A 656 9.98 20.36 1.08
N ASP A 657 10.76 19.81 0.15
CA ASP A 657 12.16 20.18 -0.05
C ASP A 657 12.23 21.52 -0.82
N ILE A 658 12.61 22.58 -0.13
CA ILE A 658 12.77 23.93 -0.68
C ILE A 658 14.22 24.27 -1.04
N GLY A 659 15.12 23.29 -0.97
CA GLY A 659 16.55 23.46 -1.29
C GLY A 659 17.45 23.82 -0.13
N VAL A 660 16.93 23.82 1.08
CA VAL A 660 17.71 23.79 2.33
C VAL A 660 17.74 22.34 2.85
N HIS A 661 18.74 21.98 3.65
CA HIS A 661 18.91 20.58 4.11
C HIS A 661 17.83 20.03 5.05
N GLN A 662 16.79 20.80 5.29
CA GLN A 662 15.67 20.47 6.14
C GLN A 662 14.38 20.63 5.32
N ASP A 663 13.58 19.59 5.26
CA ASP A 663 12.27 19.69 4.65
C ASP A 663 11.37 20.64 5.47
N GLY A 664 10.70 21.55 4.79
CA GLY A 664 9.70 22.40 5.42
C GLY A 664 8.36 21.69 5.52
N LEU A 665 7.65 21.92 6.61
CA LEU A 665 6.31 21.36 6.85
C LEU A 665 5.23 22.34 6.41
N VAL A 666 4.39 21.92 5.48
CA VAL A 666 3.09 22.55 5.18
C VAL A 666 2.02 21.80 5.96
N HIS A 667 1.50 22.38 7.05
CA HIS A 667 0.41 21.77 7.78
C HIS A 667 -0.85 21.64 6.92
N ILE A 668 -1.70 20.63 7.15
CA ILE A 668 -2.89 20.36 6.32
C ILE A 668 -3.78 21.60 6.12
N SER A 669 -3.90 22.46 7.12
CA SER A 669 -4.65 23.74 7.03
C SER A 669 -4.00 24.81 6.14
N GLN A 670 -2.75 24.61 5.71
CA GLN A 670 -1.96 25.52 4.89
C GLN A 670 -1.72 24.97 3.46
N VAL A 671 -2.28 23.80 3.12
CA VAL A 671 -2.12 23.17 1.81
C VAL A 671 -2.97 23.88 0.76
N CYS A 672 -4.25 24.08 1.02
CA CYS A 672 -5.16 24.74 0.07
C CYS A 672 -6.31 25.49 0.79
N ASN A 673 -7.09 26.26 0.01
CA ASN A 673 -8.22 27.04 0.52
C ASN A 673 -9.50 26.20 0.73
N LYS A 674 -9.54 24.95 0.22
CA LYS A 674 -10.67 24.03 0.40
C LYS A 674 -10.44 23.15 1.61
N PHE A 675 -11.53 22.73 2.26
CA PHE A 675 -11.42 21.70 3.31
C PHE A 675 -11.07 20.36 2.65
N ILE A 676 -9.98 19.76 3.08
CA ILE A 676 -9.51 18.44 2.67
C ILE A 676 -9.41 17.54 3.91
N LYS A 677 -9.74 16.28 3.76
CA LYS A 677 -9.60 15.29 4.84
C LYS A 677 -8.18 14.79 4.97
N HIS A 678 -7.48 14.72 3.85
CA HIS A 678 -6.09 14.29 3.77
C HIS A 678 -5.32 15.14 2.75
N PRO A 679 -4.04 15.50 3.00
CA PRO A 679 -3.26 16.32 2.08
C PRO A 679 -3.08 15.72 0.68
N SER A 680 -3.13 14.39 0.53
CA SER A 680 -3.06 13.72 -0.78
C SER A 680 -4.23 14.02 -1.73
N GLU A 681 -5.30 14.65 -1.23
CA GLU A 681 -6.39 15.16 -2.08
C GLU A 681 -5.97 16.39 -2.90
N ALA A 682 -4.90 17.06 -2.48
CA ALA A 682 -4.42 18.31 -3.09
C ALA A 682 -3.04 18.17 -3.74
N VAL A 683 -2.15 17.35 -3.20
CA VAL A 683 -0.77 17.19 -3.68
C VAL A 683 -0.28 15.75 -3.55
N ALA A 684 0.66 15.38 -4.41
CA ALA A 684 1.35 14.09 -4.39
C ALA A 684 2.85 14.25 -4.15
N VAL A 685 3.50 13.19 -3.69
CA VAL A 685 4.98 13.14 -3.58
C VAL A 685 5.58 13.33 -4.98
N GLY A 686 6.61 14.18 -5.07
CA GLY A 686 7.24 14.54 -6.33
C GLY A 686 6.66 15.78 -7.01
N ASP A 687 5.50 16.29 -6.56
CA ASP A 687 4.95 17.54 -7.10
C ASP A 687 5.88 18.72 -6.84
N VAL A 688 6.02 19.56 -7.85
CA VAL A 688 6.71 20.85 -7.73
C VAL A 688 5.69 21.91 -7.32
N VAL A 689 5.87 22.49 -6.13
CA VAL A 689 4.92 23.42 -5.53
C VAL A 689 5.58 24.75 -5.16
N LYS A 690 4.83 25.84 -5.28
CA LYS A 690 5.24 27.13 -4.70
C LYS A 690 4.81 27.18 -3.24
N VAL A 691 5.68 27.63 -2.36
CA VAL A 691 5.43 27.77 -0.92
C VAL A 691 5.91 29.11 -0.40
N VAL A 692 5.25 29.60 0.63
CA VAL A 692 5.69 30.78 1.40
C VAL A 692 6.26 30.31 2.72
N VAL A 693 7.42 30.81 3.11
CA VAL A 693 8.01 30.58 4.42
C VAL A 693 7.17 31.35 5.46
N LEU A 694 6.59 30.62 6.42
CA LEU A 694 5.82 31.22 7.53
C LEU A 694 6.71 31.52 8.72
N ASP A 695 7.52 30.56 9.10
CA ASP A 695 8.40 30.64 10.29
C ASP A 695 9.61 29.72 10.14
N VAL A 696 10.73 30.12 10.75
CA VAL A 696 11.98 29.36 10.75
C VAL A 696 12.52 29.27 12.16
N ASP A 697 12.49 28.10 12.77
CA ASP A 697 13.14 27.83 14.07
C ASP A 697 14.51 27.15 13.82
N GLU A 698 15.56 27.95 13.75
CA GLU A 698 16.94 27.47 13.52
C GLU A 698 17.41 26.50 14.63
N LYS A 699 16.98 26.69 15.88
CA LYS A 699 17.42 25.85 17.01
C LYS A 699 16.80 24.45 16.97
N LYS A 700 15.57 24.34 16.49
CA LYS A 700 14.84 23.08 16.38
C LYS A 700 14.90 22.51 14.96
N HIS A 701 15.58 23.17 14.05
CA HIS A 701 15.62 22.83 12.64
C HIS A 701 14.21 22.59 12.05
N ARG A 702 13.30 23.54 12.32
CA ARG A 702 11.91 23.47 11.81
C ARG A 702 11.62 24.64 10.91
N ILE A 703 11.02 24.33 9.77
CA ILE A 703 10.57 25.33 8.79
C ILE A 703 9.09 25.11 8.57
N SER A 704 8.31 26.13 8.83
CA SER A 704 6.85 26.16 8.60
C SER A 704 6.56 26.84 7.27
N LEU A 705 5.82 26.17 6.41
CA LEU A 705 5.51 26.61 5.05
C LEU A 705 4.00 26.71 4.83
N SER A 706 3.59 27.50 3.85
CA SER A 706 2.22 27.57 3.35
C SER A 706 2.17 27.56 1.85
N MET A 707 1.34 26.71 1.28
CA MET A 707 0.98 26.75 -0.15
C MET A 707 -0.20 27.68 -0.38
N LYS A 708 -1.06 27.81 0.63
CA LYS A 708 -2.28 28.63 0.60
C LYS A 708 -2.00 30.14 0.51
N GLN A 709 -0.88 30.60 1.08
CA GLN A 709 -0.53 32.01 1.16
C GLN A 709 0.39 32.47 0.02
N VAL A 710 0.62 31.63 -0.98
CA VAL A 710 1.36 32.03 -2.18
C VAL A 710 0.57 33.12 -2.90
N PRO A 711 1.17 34.30 -3.19
CA PRO A 711 0.50 35.34 -3.96
C PRO A 711 0.09 34.81 -5.33
N GLU A 712 -1.14 35.07 -5.73
CA GLU A 712 -1.57 34.87 -7.13
C GLU A 712 -0.82 35.85 -8.02
N GLU A 713 -0.10 35.37 -9.04
CA GLU A 713 0.58 36.17 -10.06
C GLU A 713 -0.42 36.79 -11.05
#